data_46eeaa827d8b0549e705ae00a4139a38
#
_entry.id   46eeaa827d8b0549e705ae00a4139a38
#
_cell.length_a   1.000
_cell.length_b   1.000
_cell.length_c   1.000
_cell.angle_alpha   90.00
_cell.angle_beta   90.00
_cell.angle_gamma   90.00
#
_symmetry.space_group_name_H-M   'P 1'
#
loop_
_entity.id
_entity.type
_entity.pdbx_description
1 polymer ?
#
loop_
_entity_poly.entity_id
_entity_poly.type
_entity_poly.pdbx_seq_one_letter_code
_entity_poly.pdbx_strand_id
1 'polypeptide(L)'
;MDQTSSTTRGRPRAGRRHRLVAAATALLTASLGVWASTAPAQAAASGTGQQLAIPAYIYPSGTGLTDWQDVAAGGSNVGFAIANVANGPSGAVDANWTTALGDAHAAGVKVLGYVDTGYFGTADGRLTRLGGAGIGDWLDQAESDVNQWYKLYGSDIGGIFFDDALNTCGTGNEYANLYAELSQYVKATHPGAFTVINPGIDVPSCYANSADVILRFEGSYSSYQSFTPSSWESGYDPRKFMDIVYSTPSANLSTAVSLSKTDGAGYVFFTDAGLPNPYDVLPSYWSTELTDLPATSTGTPSTPATPTASGISGTGATLKWTSSSSVAGYDVYENGTYLGNAPYVSSTSTYAVTGLKPSTTYSFTVKARDLAGDVSAASSAASVTTSAKAASAPTVPSALAANTTLANSTGLSWTASTSSDSTVAYYNVYEGGSLILTVPAADTSVQFDGLSPNTAYSFTVAAVDATGGTSSQSGAVAVTTLNPTSAISGPSSTLTSSNATYTATFNYEYSFNDVCIDSDASSATGYQVTSSDGTVVGCDYLIESDVLYKYAGTGTDWTWSSTGDTPTQSVSIAGGGFLYSWQITSSWLGSFASTEHVVFLGSGFSPTNNPAYSTLVTATEGTSAVVAGASSYTASAADFSAVFSGTYGDYLVCLDTDDNTATGYQEAGGGTTIGCDYLIDNDTLYKYAGSGTDWTWTALTGDSPNETVSGSTVSWSIQTSWITSPASTWRLVYAGSTSGTASFSNTLTVTES
;
A
#
# COMPACT_ATOMS: atom_id res chain seq x y z
N MET A 1 4.16 -12.05 17.96
CA MET A 1 4.65 -12.93 19.03
C MET A 1 3.56 -13.13 20.06
N ASP A 2 3.38 -14.34 20.47
CA ASP A 2 2.41 -14.89 21.43
C ASP A 2 0.92 -14.68 21.14
N GLN A 3 0.39 -15.78 20.59
CA GLN A 3 -1.06 -16.01 20.46
C GLN A 3 -1.68 -16.35 21.82
N THR A 4 -2.68 -15.61 22.22
CA THR A 4 -3.73 -16.14 23.08
C THR A 4 -5.09 -15.83 22.46
N SER A 5 -5.74 -16.91 22.05
CA SER A 5 -7.09 -16.96 21.52
C SER A 5 -8.16 -16.35 22.43
N SER A 6 -9.02 -15.53 21.88
CA SER A 6 -10.34 -15.25 22.48
C SER A 6 -11.40 -15.28 21.36
N THR A 7 -12.20 -16.32 21.41
CA THR A 7 -13.39 -16.50 20.58
C THR A 7 -14.51 -15.60 21.05
N THR A 8 -15.04 -14.72 20.20
CA THR A 8 -16.40 -14.21 20.33
C THR A 8 -17.13 -14.22 18.99
N ARG A 9 -18.30 -14.86 19.01
CA ARG A 9 -19.20 -15.04 17.87
C ARG A 9 -19.89 -13.72 17.50
N GLY A 10 -19.70 -13.25 16.28
CA GLY A 10 -20.49 -12.19 15.66
C GLY A 10 -21.33 -12.74 14.51
N ARG A 11 -22.58 -12.36 14.44
CA ARG A 11 -23.59 -12.78 13.44
C ARG A 11 -23.29 -12.17 12.06
N PRO A 12 -23.69 -12.84 10.95
CA PRO A 12 -23.41 -12.36 9.60
C PRO A 12 -24.38 -11.27 9.17
N ARG A 13 -23.87 -10.16 8.66
CA ARG A 13 -24.64 -9.23 7.82
C ARG A 13 -24.39 -9.58 6.35
N ALA A 14 -25.45 -9.97 5.66
CA ALA A 14 -25.47 -10.19 4.24
C ALA A 14 -25.52 -8.86 3.49
N GLY A 15 -24.70 -8.69 2.46
CA GLY A 15 -24.93 -7.62 1.50
C GLY A 15 -23.76 -7.30 0.58
N ARG A 16 -23.76 -7.88 -0.59
CA ARG A 16 -23.22 -7.33 -1.86
C ARG A 16 -21.70 -7.29 -2.14
N ARG A 17 -20.90 -8.23 -1.68
CA ARG A 17 -19.49 -8.27 -2.14
C ARG A 17 -18.99 -9.63 -2.66
N HIS A 18 -19.87 -10.57 -3.03
CA HIS A 18 -19.48 -11.93 -3.46
C HIS A 18 -19.32 -12.12 -4.98
N ARG A 19 -19.08 -11.09 -5.77
CA ARG A 19 -18.92 -11.29 -7.23
C ARG A 19 -17.50 -11.12 -7.78
N LEU A 20 -16.56 -10.57 -7.02
CA LEU A 20 -15.18 -10.35 -7.50
C LEU A 20 -14.27 -11.56 -7.30
N VAL A 21 -14.39 -12.30 -6.20
CA VAL A 21 -13.56 -13.48 -5.92
C VAL A 21 -13.82 -14.66 -6.87
N ALA A 22 -15.01 -14.78 -7.45
CA ALA A 22 -15.34 -15.87 -8.37
C ALA A 22 -14.77 -15.69 -9.80
N ALA A 23 -14.37 -14.47 -10.18
CA ALA A 23 -13.84 -14.20 -11.52
C ALA A 23 -12.34 -14.49 -11.63
N ALA A 24 -11.55 -14.22 -10.58
CA ALA A 24 -10.12 -14.51 -10.55
C ALA A 24 -9.84 -16.03 -10.62
N THR A 25 -10.69 -16.84 -10.02
CA THR A 25 -10.52 -18.30 -10.00
C THR A 25 -10.77 -18.95 -11.38
N ALA A 26 -11.52 -18.30 -12.26
CA ALA A 26 -11.88 -18.88 -13.56
C ALA A 26 -10.83 -18.66 -14.66
N LEU A 27 -9.93 -17.68 -14.54
CA LEU A 27 -8.90 -17.40 -15.55
C LEU A 27 -7.61 -18.20 -15.36
N LEU A 28 -7.26 -18.59 -14.12
CA LEU A 28 -6.05 -19.39 -13.85
C LEU A 28 -6.19 -20.88 -14.17
N THR A 29 -7.42 -21.41 -14.33
CA THR A 29 -7.63 -22.85 -14.62
C THR A 29 -7.36 -23.24 -16.07
N ALA A 30 -7.16 -22.30 -16.98
CA ALA A 30 -6.91 -22.60 -18.40
C ALA A 30 -5.42 -22.78 -18.74
N SER A 31 -4.48 -22.46 -17.85
CA SER A 31 -3.04 -22.59 -18.12
C SER A 31 -2.24 -23.41 -17.09
N LEU A 32 -2.84 -23.82 -15.98
CA LEU A 32 -2.17 -24.66 -15.00
C LEU A 32 -2.72 -26.09 -15.06
N GLY A 33 -2.16 -26.88 -15.96
CA GLY A 33 -2.26 -28.35 -15.89
C GLY A 33 -1.62 -28.81 -14.57
N VAL A 34 -2.45 -29.23 -13.63
CA VAL A 34 -1.99 -29.86 -12.38
C VAL A 34 -1.29 -31.16 -12.74
N TRP A 35 0.02 -31.18 -12.64
CA TRP A 35 0.81 -32.40 -12.59
C TRP A 35 1.43 -32.50 -11.18
N ALA A 36 0.74 -33.20 -10.29
CA ALA A 36 1.41 -33.77 -9.14
C ALA A 36 2.30 -34.91 -9.67
N SER A 37 3.53 -34.61 -10.07
CA SER A 37 4.56 -35.61 -10.26
C SER A 37 5.53 -35.54 -9.09
N THR A 38 5.69 -36.60 -8.37
CA THR A 38 6.81 -36.83 -7.45
C THR A 38 8.08 -36.84 -8.32
N ALA A 39 8.70 -35.67 -8.49
CA ALA A 39 10.03 -35.59 -9.09
C ALA A 39 11.04 -36.19 -8.10
N PRO A 40 12.02 -36.98 -8.58
CA PRO A 40 13.11 -37.38 -7.72
C PRO A 40 13.84 -36.13 -7.22
N ALA A 41 14.17 -36.11 -5.93
CA ALA A 41 14.97 -35.07 -5.33
C ALA A 41 16.28 -34.90 -6.17
N GLN A 42 16.38 -33.79 -6.89
CA GLN A 42 17.59 -33.46 -7.59
C GLN A 42 18.56 -32.88 -6.57
N ALA A 43 19.72 -33.49 -6.45
CA ALA A 43 20.76 -33.00 -5.53
C ALA A 43 20.99 -31.52 -5.76
N ALA A 44 20.94 -30.72 -4.70
CA ALA A 44 21.27 -29.31 -4.75
C ALA A 44 22.59 -29.11 -5.48
N ALA A 45 22.62 -28.18 -6.42
CA ALA A 45 23.84 -27.83 -7.12
C ALA A 45 24.85 -27.30 -6.09
N SER A 46 25.89 -28.09 -5.82
CA SER A 46 26.92 -27.73 -4.86
C SER A 46 27.75 -26.59 -5.40
N GLY A 47 27.82 -25.46 -4.69
CA GLY A 47 28.90 -24.51 -4.80
C GLY A 47 28.58 -23.20 -5.50
N THR A 48 27.46 -22.60 -5.26
CA THR A 48 27.23 -21.22 -5.65
C THR A 48 27.51 -20.29 -4.48
N GLY A 49 28.31 -19.24 -4.70
CA GLY A 49 28.55 -18.22 -3.68
C GLY A 49 27.25 -17.51 -3.30
N GLN A 50 27.16 -17.13 -2.03
CA GLN A 50 26.07 -16.27 -1.54
C GLN A 50 26.36 -14.83 -1.95
N GLN A 51 25.31 -14.04 -2.06
CA GLN A 51 25.38 -12.59 -2.27
C GLN A 51 24.65 -11.86 -1.16
N LEU A 52 25.09 -10.65 -0.87
CA LEU A 52 24.38 -9.77 0.04
C LEU A 52 23.08 -9.26 -0.60
N ALA A 53 22.01 -9.26 0.17
CA ALA A 53 20.74 -8.63 -0.17
C ALA A 53 20.38 -7.69 0.97
N ILE A 54 20.53 -6.40 0.75
CA ILE A 54 20.62 -5.40 1.82
C ILE A 54 19.29 -4.65 1.93
N PRO A 55 18.56 -4.75 3.05
CA PRO A 55 17.46 -3.82 3.35
C PRO A 55 18.08 -2.46 3.73
N ALA A 56 18.38 -1.63 2.73
CA ALA A 56 19.05 -0.35 2.92
C ALA A 56 18.03 0.78 3.17
N TYR A 57 17.33 0.71 4.30
CA TYR A 57 16.36 1.75 4.72
C TYR A 57 17.08 2.96 5.31
N ILE A 58 18.18 3.32 4.68
CA ILE A 58 19.14 4.34 5.12
C ILE A 58 18.91 5.59 4.28
N TYR A 59 18.47 6.69 4.89
CA TYR A 59 18.31 7.95 4.15
C TYR A 59 19.68 8.45 3.66
N PRO A 60 19.89 8.69 2.35
CA PRO A 60 21.21 8.94 1.78
C PRO A 60 21.69 10.40 2.00
N SER A 61 21.94 10.76 3.27
CA SER A 61 22.56 12.03 3.64
C SER A 61 23.55 11.82 4.79
N GLY A 62 24.57 12.66 4.89
CA GLY A 62 25.59 12.52 5.93
C GLY A 62 26.24 11.14 5.92
N THR A 63 26.18 10.40 7.03
CA THR A 63 26.68 9.01 7.14
C THR A 63 25.93 8.05 6.22
N GLY A 64 24.63 8.22 6.06
CA GLY A 64 23.82 7.35 5.20
C GLY A 64 24.22 7.45 3.72
N LEU A 65 24.74 8.59 3.25
CA LEU A 65 25.32 8.66 1.90
C LEU A 65 26.59 7.82 1.81
N THR A 66 27.41 7.79 2.87
CA THR A 66 28.61 6.94 2.93
C THR A 66 28.21 5.47 2.89
N ASP A 67 27.18 5.07 3.64
CA ASP A 67 26.67 3.70 3.64
C ASP A 67 26.22 3.27 2.23
N TRP A 68 25.50 4.13 1.49
CA TRP A 68 25.13 3.85 0.11
C TRP A 68 26.32 3.77 -0.85
N GLN A 69 27.38 4.56 -0.61
CA GLN A 69 28.63 4.46 -1.35
C GLN A 69 29.34 3.13 -1.06
N ASP A 70 29.31 2.66 0.18
CA ASP A 70 29.86 1.36 0.58
C ASP A 70 29.04 0.19 -0.01
N VAL A 71 27.72 0.31 -0.11
CA VAL A 71 26.87 -0.64 -0.86
C VAL A 71 27.27 -0.70 -2.33
N ALA A 72 27.42 0.45 -2.98
CA ALA A 72 27.85 0.53 -4.38
C ALA A 72 29.26 -0.08 -4.56
N ALA A 73 30.18 0.18 -3.65
CA ALA A 73 31.54 -0.37 -3.67
C ALA A 73 31.58 -1.90 -3.48
N GLY A 74 30.54 -2.51 -2.93
CA GLY A 74 30.40 -3.97 -2.80
C GLY A 74 30.35 -4.72 -4.12
N GLY A 75 29.95 -4.05 -5.22
CA GLY A 75 29.99 -4.60 -6.58
C GLY A 75 29.25 -5.94 -6.70
N SER A 76 29.89 -6.93 -7.32
CA SER A 76 29.29 -8.25 -7.54
C SER A 76 29.00 -9.07 -6.29
N ASN A 77 29.51 -8.68 -5.11
CA ASN A 77 29.19 -9.33 -3.83
C ASN A 77 27.80 -8.92 -3.32
N VAL A 78 27.28 -7.79 -3.82
CA VAL A 78 25.92 -7.32 -3.55
C VAL A 78 25.00 -7.79 -4.68
N GLY A 79 24.09 -8.68 -4.35
CA GLY A 79 23.06 -9.16 -5.30
C GLY A 79 22.02 -8.09 -5.60
N PHE A 80 21.55 -7.43 -4.53
CA PHE A 80 20.65 -6.27 -4.62
C PHE A 80 20.61 -5.49 -3.28
N ALA A 81 20.18 -4.23 -3.39
CA ALA A 81 19.84 -3.40 -2.23
C ALA A 81 18.36 -2.98 -2.33
N ILE A 82 17.69 -2.85 -1.21
CA ILE A 82 16.27 -2.48 -1.13
C ILE A 82 16.20 -1.04 -0.62
N ALA A 83 15.66 -0.15 -1.44
CA ALA A 83 15.45 1.25 -1.09
C ALA A 83 14.03 1.44 -0.54
N ASN A 84 13.92 2.07 0.63
CA ASN A 84 12.64 2.45 1.25
C ASN A 84 12.68 3.95 1.53
N VAL A 85 11.93 4.73 0.73
CA VAL A 85 11.95 6.20 0.80
C VAL A 85 10.93 6.72 1.81
N ALA A 86 9.73 6.15 1.83
CA ALA A 86 8.60 6.63 2.62
C ALA A 86 7.59 5.51 2.89
N ASN A 87 8.06 4.39 3.43
CA ASN A 87 7.34 3.11 3.49
C ASN A 87 6.80 2.69 2.10
N GLY A 88 7.66 2.90 1.10
CA GLY A 88 7.36 2.77 -0.31
C GLY A 88 8.06 3.87 -1.12
N PRO A 89 7.57 4.22 -2.32
CA PRO A 89 8.02 5.38 -3.06
C PRO A 89 7.55 6.66 -2.36
N SER A 90 8.20 7.79 -2.64
CA SER A 90 7.67 9.10 -2.27
C SER A 90 6.73 9.64 -3.36
N GLY A 91 6.01 10.73 -3.05
CA GLY A 91 5.20 11.45 -4.04
C GLY A 91 6.01 12.30 -5.03
N ALA A 92 7.29 12.55 -4.75
CA ALA A 92 8.18 13.38 -5.58
C ALA A 92 9.60 12.83 -5.57
N VAL A 93 10.38 13.24 -6.58
CA VAL A 93 11.81 12.90 -6.66
C VAL A 93 12.57 13.54 -5.50
N ASP A 94 13.34 12.75 -4.77
CA ASP A 94 14.32 13.20 -3.80
C ASP A 94 15.73 13.17 -4.41
N ALA A 95 16.45 14.29 -4.34
CA ALA A 95 17.76 14.43 -4.96
C ALA A 95 18.84 13.54 -4.31
N ASN A 96 18.76 13.30 -3.01
CA ASN A 96 19.70 12.43 -2.31
C ASN A 96 19.49 10.98 -2.75
N TRP A 97 18.23 10.54 -2.78
CA TRP A 97 17.87 9.22 -3.30
C TRP A 97 18.25 9.06 -4.77
N THR A 98 18.00 10.05 -5.64
CA THR A 98 18.41 10.01 -7.04
C THR A 98 19.92 9.76 -7.17
N THR A 99 20.72 10.42 -6.35
CA THR A 99 22.18 10.24 -6.37
C THR A 99 22.56 8.84 -5.92
N ALA A 100 22.05 8.37 -4.78
CA ALA A 100 22.40 7.07 -4.22
C ALA A 100 21.99 5.90 -5.10
N LEU A 101 20.77 5.93 -5.63
CA LEU A 101 20.26 4.90 -6.54
C LEU A 101 21.03 4.87 -7.86
N GLY A 102 21.32 6.05 -8.45
CA GLY A 102 22.11 6.18 -9.66
C GLY A 102 23.54 5.67 -9.50
N ASP A 103 24.21 6.00 -8.37
CA ASP A 103 25.56 5.52 -8.09
C ASP A 103 25.60 4.00 -7.89
N ALA A 104 24.64 3.43 -7.17
CA ALA A 104 24.52 1.98 -6.99
C ALA A 104 24.26 1.27 -8.34
N HIS A 105 23.33 1.79 -9.15
CA HIS A 105 23.05 1.28 -10.49
C HIS A 105 24.30 1.33 -11.38
N ALA A 106 25.02 2.46 -11.39
CA ALA A 106 26.24 2.64 -12.18
C ALA A 106 27.36 1.68 -11.75
N ALA A 107 27.40 1.28 -10.49
CA ALA A 107 28.31 0.27 -9.94
C ALA A 107 27.87 -1.18 -10.25
N GLY A 108 26.71 -1.37 -10.88
CA GLY A 108 26.14 -2.67 -11.23
C GLY A 108 25.36 -3.35 -10.10
N VAL A 109 25.09 -2.63 -8.99
CA VAL A 109 24.22 -3.09 -7.92
C VAL A 109 22.76 -2.90 -8.34
N LYS A 110 21.98 -3.96 -8.26
CA LYS A 110 20.54 -3.89 -8.53
C LYS A 110 19.84 -3.26 -7.33
N VAL A 111 19.07 -2.19 -7.56
CA VAL A 111 18.27 -1.58 -6.53
C VAL A 111 16.81 -1.95 -6.70
N LEU A 112 16.17 -2.43 -5.63
CA LEU A 112 14.75 -2.77 -5.60
C LEU A 112 13.99 -1.68 -4.84
N GLY A 113 12.87 -1.23 -5.39
CA GLY A 113 11.95 -0.35 -4.67
C GLY A 113 11.11 -1.14 -3.67
N TYR A 114 11.02 -0.67 -2.45
CA TYR A 114 10.15 -1.23 -1.41
C TYR A 114 8.68 -0.93 -1.73
N VAL A 115 7.82 -1.92 -1.61
CA VAL A 115 6.36 -1.80 -1.73
C VAL A 115 5.70 -2.58 -0.61
N ASP A 116 4.92 -1.87 0.22
CA ASP A 116 4.12 -2.47 1.28
C ASP A 116 2.86 -3.12 0.68
N THR A 117 2.64 -4.42 0.95
CA THR A 117 1.43 -5.13 0.52
C THR A 117 0.38 -5.24 1.63
N GLY A 118 0.71 -4.81 2.87
CA GLY A 118 -0.19 -4.79 4.02
C GLY A 118 -0.91 -6.10 4.28
N TYR A 119 -0.27 -7.25 3.98
CA TYR A 119 -0.91 -8.57 4.03
C TYR A 119 -2.23 -8.63 3.24
N PHE A 120 -2.39 -7.80 2.20
CA PHE A 120 -3.64 -7.60 1.45
C PHE A 120 -4.86 -7.32 2.33
N GLY A 121 -4.69 -6.60 3.45
CA GLY A 121 -5.75 -6.27 4.39
C GLY A 121 -6.34 -7.48 5.14
N THR A 122 -5.71 -8.65 5.07
CA THR A 122 -6.20 -9.87 5.73
C THR A 122 -5.73 -10.00 7.18
N ALA A 123 -4.73 -9.25 7.59
CA ALA A 123 -4.17 -9.21 8.93
C ALA A 123 -4.26 -7.80 9.52
N ASP A 124 -4.44 -7.73 10.84
CA ASP A 124 -4.28 -6.57 11.72
C ASP A 124 -5.14 -5.32 11.42
N GLY A 125 -6.11 -5.43 10.48
CA GLY A 125 -7.02 -4.32 10.16
C GLY A 125 -6.33 -3.12 9.50
N ARG A 126 -5.14 -3.32 8.92
CA ARG A 126 -4.40 -2.27 8.20
C ARG A 126 -5.20 -1.73 7.03
N LEU A 127 -5.07 -0.45 6.81
CA LEU A 127 -5.74 0.25 5.73
C LEU A 127 -4.71 0.75 4.71
N THR A 128 -5.11 0.76 3.45
CA THR A 128 -4.34 1.46 2.41
C THR A 128 -4.29 2.96 2.71
N ARG A 129 -3.42 3.69 2.05
CA ARG A 129 -3.35 5.16 2.15
C ARG A 129 -4.69 5.85 1.85
N LEU A 130 -5.56 5.21 1.06
CA LEU A 130 -6.90 5.69 0.76
C LEU A 130 -7.99 5.11 1.68
N GLY A 131 -7.61 4.45 2.76
CA GLY A 131 -8.55 3.90 3.74
C GLY A 131 -9.28 2.64 3.30
N GLY A 132 -8.89 2.03 2.20
CA GLY A 132 -9.40 0.73 1.76
C GLY A 132 -8.80 -0.41 2.60
N ALA A 133 -9.59 -1.46 2.85
CA ALA A 133 -9.17 -2.61 3.66
C ALA A 133 -9.25 -3.95 2.89
N GLY A 134 -9.73 -3.92 1.65
CA GLY A 134 -9.93 -5.13 0.85
C GLY A 134 -8.67 -5.56 0.09
N ILE A 135 -8.63 -6.84 -0.32
CA ILE A 135 -7.56 -7.37 -1.17
C ILE A 135 -7.36 -6.51 -2.44
N GLY A 136 -8.46 -6.11 -3.09
CA GLY A 136 -8.40 -5.27 -4.29
C GLY A 136 -7.81 -3.88 -4.02
N ASP A 137 -8.16 -3.26 -2.87
CA ASP A 137 -7.64 -1.95 -2.51
C ASP A 137 -6.11 -2.01 -2.30
N TRP A 138 -5.61 -3.07 -1.66
CA TRP A 138 -4.19 -3.28 -1.45
C TRP A 138 -3.44 -3.65 -2.73
N LEU A 139 -4.06 -4.40 -3.62
CA LEU A 139 -3.49 -4.72 -4.93
C LEU A 139 -3.33 -3.44 -5.76
N ASP A 140 -4.38 -2.61 -5.84
CA ASP A 140 -4.36 -1.30 -6.52
C ASP A 140 -3.24 -0.40 -5.96
N GLN A 141 -3.09 -0.34 -4.62
CA GLN A 141 -2.02 0.44 -3.99
C GLN A 141 -0.63 -0.11 -4.34
N ALA A 142 -0.42 -1.42 -4.26
CA ALA A 142 0.87 -2.02 -4.58
C ALA A 142 1.27 -1.78 -6.05
N GLU A 143 0.34 -1.89 -6.99
CA GLU A 143 0.57 -1.58 -8.40
C GLU A 143 0.87 -0.09 -8.62
N SER A 144 0.15 0.79 -7.93
CA SER A 144 0.42 2.23 -7.95
C SER A 144 1.84 2.55 -7.46
N ASP A 145 2.27 1.93 -6.37
CA ASP A 145 3.62 2.12 -5.81
C ASP A 145 4.71 1.60 -6.74
N VAL A 146 4.50 0.45 -7.39
CA VAL A 146 5.38 -0.04 -8.46
C VAL A 146 5.56 1.03 -9.54
N ASN A 147 4.45 1.55 -10.07
CA ASN A 147 4.48 2.56 -11.13
C ASN A 147 5.17 3.84 -10.68
N GLN A 148 4.95 4.25 -9.44
CA GLN A 148 5.55 5.47 -8.88
C GLN A 148 7.07 5.33 -8.73
N TRP A 149 7.59 4.17 -8.30
CA TRP A 149 9.03 3.91 -8.25
C TRP A 149 9.70 4.14 -9.60
N TYR A 150 9.18 3.52 -10.65
CA TYR A 150 9.74 3.67 -11.99
C TYR A 150 9.51 5.05 -12.61
N LYS A 151 8.40 5.71 -12.27
CA LYS A 151 8.15 7.12 -12.67
C LYS A 151 9.17 8.07 -12.06
N LEU A 152 9.55 7.88 -10.80
CA LEU A 152 10.46 8.78 -10.08
C LEU A 152 11.93 8.54 -10.43
N TYR A 153 12.36 7.28 -10.54
CA TYR A 153 13.77 6.91 -10.62
C TYR A 153 14.14 6.09 -11.87
N GLY A 154 13.17 5.75 -12.71
CA GLY A 154 13.39 5.15 -14.03
C GLY A 154 14.23 3.88 -14.01
N SER A 155 15.30 3.84 -14.82
CA SER A 155 16.19 2.70 -14.95
C SER A 155 17.07 2.42 -13.73
N ASP A 156 17.13 3.31 -12.75
CA ASP A 156 17.90 3.09 -11.53
C ASP A 156 17.21 2.08 -10.60
N ILE A 157 15.92 1.80 -10.85
CA ILE A 157 15.16 0.72 -10.22
C ILE A 157 15.26 -0.56 -11.06
N GLY A 158 15.94 -1.57 -10.51
CA GLY A 158 16.14 -2.88 -11.12
C GLY A 158 15.07 -3.90 -10.78
N GLY A 159 14.11 -3.57 -9.93
CA GLY A 159 13.04 -4.46 -9.50
C GLY A 159 12.28 -3.96 -8.29
N ILE A 160 11.44 -4.83 -7.71
CA ILE A 160 10.57 -4.50 -6.57
C ILE A 160 10.72 -5.54 -5.46
N PHE A 161 10.73 -5.05 -4.24
CA PHE A 161 10.64 -5.82 -3.01
C PHE A 161 9.26 -5.61 -2.39
N PHE A 162 8.43 -6.65 -2.35
CA PHE A 162 7.10 -6.65 -1.77
C PHE A 162 7.19 -7.08 -0.31
N ASP A 163 6.97 -6.15 0.59
CA ASP A 163 6.99 -6.36 2.03
C ASP A 163 5.61 -6.71 2.61
N ASP A 164 5.60 -7.11 3.88
CA ASP A 164 4.38 -7.50 4.60
C ASP A 164 3.56 -8.54 3.83
N ALA A 165 4.27 -9.58 3.36
CA ALA A 165 3.63 -10.62 2.58
C ALA A 165 3.01 -11.71 3.45
N LEU A 166 1.82 -12.18 3.02
CA LEU A 166 1.16 -13.33 3.63
C LEU A 166 2.03 -14.59 3.55
N ASN A 167 1.89 -15.47 4.55
CA ASN A 167 2.70 -16.69 4.69
C ASN A 167 1.91 -17.98 4.54
N THR A 168 0.64 -17.91 4.15
CA THR A 168 -0.23 -19.07 3.90
C THR A 168 -0.74 -19.07 2.46
N CYS A 169 -1.05 -20.25 1.92
CA CYS A 169 -1.50 -20.34 0.52
C CYS A 169 -2.83 -19.62 0.25
N GLY A 170 -3.71 -19.56 1.24
CA GLY A 170 -5.13 -19.22 1.02
C GLY A 170 -5.90 -20.38 0.35
N THR A 171 -7.20 -20.18 0.15
CA THR A 171 -8.06 -21.18 -0.51
C THR A 171 -7.71 -21.26 -2.00
N GLY A 172 -7.31 -22.43 -2.48
CA GLY A 172 -6.91 -22.61 -3.88
C GLY A 172 -5.63 -21.88 -4.28
N ASN A 173 -4.75 -21.60 -3.31
CA ASN A 173 -3.51 -20.82 -3.44
C ASN A 173 -3.75 -19.31 -3.71
N GLU A 174 -4.89 -18.78 -3.28
CA GLU A 174 -5.31 -17.40 -3.53
C GLU A 174 -4.18 -16.40 -3.22
N TYR A 175 -3.60 -16.47 -2.02
CA TYR A 175 -2.58 -15.48 -1.60
C TYR A 175 -1.26 -15.63 -2.38
N ALA A 176 -0.79 -16.86 -2.57
CA ALA A 176 0.40 -17.07 -3.39
C ALA A 176 0.23 -16.59 -4.84
N ASN A 177 -1.00 -16.70 -5.38
CA ASN A 177 -1.34 -16.23 -6.72
C ASN A 177 -1.35 -14.71 -6.83
N LEU A 178 -1.77 -13.96 -5.78
CA LEU A 178 -1.71 -12.50 -5.75
C LEU A 178 -0.26 -11.99 -5.90
N TYR A 179 0.69 -12.58 -5.16
CA TYR A 179 2.10 -12.21 -5.32
C TYR A 179 2.69 -12.62 -6.69
N ALA A 180 2.22 -13.76 -7.24
CA ALA A 180 2.59 -14.13 -8.60
C ALA A 180 2.05 -13.11 -9.63
N GLU A 181 0.84 -12.59 -9.43
CA GLU A 181 0.22 -11.56 -10.26
C GLU A 181 1.00 -10.25 -10.17
N LEU A 182 1.32 -9.75 -8.97
CA LEU A 182 2.18 -8.57 -8.78
C LEU A 182 3.54 -8.74 -9.45
N SER A 183 4.17 -9.91 -9.30
CA SER A 183 5.45 -10.19 -9.96
C SER A 183 5.33 -10.19 -11.49
N GLN A 184 4.23 -10.70 -12.04
CA GLN A 184 3.95 -10.65 -13.47
C GLN A 184 3.68 -9.21 -13.93
N TYR A 185 2.93 -8.44 -13.15
CA TYR A 185 2.67 -7.02 -13.42
C TYR A 185 3.98 -6.23 -13.56
N VAL A 186 4.89 -6.35 -12.57
CA VAL A 186 6.21 -5.70 -12.61
C VAL A 186 6.98 -6.09 -13.87
N LYS A 187 7.02 -7.39 -14.22
CA LYS A 187 7.78 -7.89 -15.38
C LYS A 187 7.14 -7.53 -16.70
N ALA A 188 5.83 -7.40 -16.77
CA ALA A 188 5.12 -6.99 -17.98
C ALA A 188 5.32 -5.49 -18.28
N THR A 189 5.28 -4.66 -17.23
CA THR A 189 5.44 -3.20 -17.35
C THR A 189 6.92 -2.79 -17.42
N HIS A 190 7.81 -3.54 -16.77
CA HIS A 190 9.26 -3.29 -16.71
C HIS A 190 10.05 -4.57 -17.04
N PRO A 191 10.20 -4.90 -18.35
CA PRO A 191 10.89 -6.12 -18.79
C PRO A 191 12.31 -6.21 -18.24
N GLY A 192 12.65 -7.35 -17.60
CA GLY A 192 13.94 -7.57 -16.94
C GLY A 192 13.95 -7.20 -15.46
N ALA A 193 12.89 -6.63 -14.92
CA ALA A 193 12.77 -6.33 -13.50
C ALA A 193 12.78 -7.60 -12.64
N PHE A 194 13.35 -7.47 -11.45
CA PHE A 194 13.53 -8.53 -10.46
C PHE A 194 12.50 -8.37 -9.32
N THR A 195 11.97 -9.47 -8.78
CA THR A 195 10.96 -9.42 -7.74
C THR A 195 11.35 -10.24 -6.52
N VAL A 196 11.11 -9.69 -5.35
CA VAL A 196 11.30 -10.34 -4.06
C VAL A 196 10.03 -10.19 -3.25
N ILE A 197 9.61 -11.22 -2.53
CA ILE A 197 8.53 -11.13 -1.54
C ILE A 197 9.07 -11.39 -0.14
N ASN A 198 8.53 -10.68 0.86
CA ASN A 198 8.89 -10.84 2.26
C ASN A 198 7.72 -11.33 3.13
N PRO A 199 7.50 -12.63 3.27
CA PRO A 199 6.62 -13.18 4.31
C PRO A 199 7.29 -13.24 5.70
N GLY A 200 8.59 -12.92 5.84
CA GLY A 200 9.34 -12.89 7.10
C GLY A 200 9.59 -14.25 7.74
N ILE A 201 8.91 -15.30 7.29
CA ILE A 201 9.01 -16.67 7.77
C ILE A 201 8.94 -17.65 6.60
N ASP A 202 9.29 -18.91 6.90
CA ASP A 202 9.18 -20.02 5.95
C ASP A 202 7.73 -20.21 5.46
N VAL A 203 7.57 -20.46 4.16
CA VAL A 203 6.28 -20.53 3.48
C VAL A 203 6.05 -21.89 2.81
N PRO A 204 4.78 -22.30 2.59
CA PRO A 204 4.46 -23.50 1.83
C PRO A 204 4.88 -23.44 0.35
N SER A 205 5.02 -24.59 -0.28
CA SER A 205 5.46 -24.74 -1.69
C SER A 205 4.58 -24.03 -2.73
N CYS A 206 3.37 -23.60 -2.39
CA CYS A 206 2.52 -22.76 -3.25
C CYS A 206 3.20 -21.45 -3.64
N TYR A 207 4.11 -20.93 -2.80
CA TYR A 207 4.87 -19.71 -3.04
C TYR A 207 6.03 -19.87 -4.02
N ALA A 208 6.35 -21.07 -4.44
CA ALA A 208 7.52 -21.32 -5.29
C ALA A 208 7.59 -20.46 -6.57
N ASN A 209 6.44 -20.01 -7.09
CA ASN A 209 6.34 -19.18 -8.29
C ASN A 209 5.83 -17.76 -8.03
N SER A 210 5.77 -17.30 -6.79
CA SER A 210 5.22 -15.98 -6.44
C SER A 210 6.15 -14.84 -6.82
N ALA A 211 7.48 -15.03 -6.76
CA ALA A 211 8.49 -14.03 -7.09
C ALA A 211 9.77 -14.71 -7.56
N ASP A 212 10.80 -13.93 -7.93
CA ASP A 212 12.13 -14.48 -8.21
C ASP A 212 12.78 -14.99 -6.92
N VAL A 213 12.67 -14.23 -5.82
CA VAL A 213 13.22 -14.59 -4.50
C VAL A 213 12.13 -14.52 -3.42
N ILE A 214 12.24 -15.39 -2.44
CA ILE A 214 11.40 -15.43 -1.24
C ILE A 214 12.30 -15.17 -0.02
N LEU A 215 12.01 -14.12 0.75
CA LEU A 215 12.62 -13.89 2.05
C LEU A 215 11.92 -14.80 3.05
N ARG A 216 12.54 -15.94 3.36
CA ARG A 216 11.94 -17.01 4.17
C ARG A 216 12.30 -16.94 5.64
N PHE A 217 13.26 -16.10 6.02
CA PHE A 217 13.64 -15.87 7.39
C PHE A 217 14.02 -14.42 7.62
N GLU A 218 13.32 -13.78 8.53
CA GLU A 218 13.68 -12.47 9.08
C GLU A 218 13.58 -12.54 10.60
N GLY A 219 14.70 -12.54 11.28
CA GLY A 219 14.71 -12.76 12.72
C GLY A 219 16.05 -12.52 13.38
N SER A 220 16.06 -12.66 14.72
CA SER A 220 17.30 -12.54 15.50
C SER A 220 18.25 -13.71 15.26
N TYR A 221 19.55 -13.48 15.46
CA TYR A 221 20.55 -14.56 15.42
C TYR A 221 20.21 -15.73 16.36
N SER A 222 19.66 -15.45 17.53
CA SER A 222 19.25 -16.51 18.46
C SER A 222 18.13 -17.41 17.89
N SER A 223 17.20 -16.83 17.15
CA SER A 223 16.14 -17.60 16.47
C SER A 223 16.69 -18.37 15.27
N TYR A 224 17.64 -17.77 14.54
CA TYR A 224 18.24 -18.37 13.35
C TYR A 224 18.98 -19.68 13.64
N GLN A 225 19.59 -19.80 14.82
CA GLN A 225 20.28 -21.03 15.23
C GLN A 225 19.37 -22.26 15.31
N SER A 226 18.06 -22.09 15.39
CA SER A 226 17.08 -23.18 15.42
C SER A 226 16.18 -23.23 14.16
N PHE A 227 16.42 -22.34 13.22
CA PHE A 227 15.70 -22.32 11.96
C PHE A 227 15.99 -23.60 11.16
N THR A 228 14.98 -24.12 10.47
CA THR A 228 15.11 -25.28 9.58
C THR A 228 14.21 -25.05 8.39
N PRO A 229 14.77 -24.92 7.17
CA PRO A 229 14.00 -24.70 5.96
C PRO A 229 13.02 -25.84 5.64
N SER A 230 11.94 -25.53 4.98
CA SER A 230 10.99 -26.53 4.48
C SER A 230 11.62 -27.44 3.44
N SER A 231 11.26 -28.73 3.49
CA SER A 231 11.84 -29.77 2.63
C SER A 231 11.64 -29.54 1.12
N TRP A 232 10.59 -28.81 0.74
CA TRP A 232 10.31 -28.49 -0.67
C TRP A 232 11.38 -27.58 -1.29
N GLU A 233 12.07 -26.77 -0.49
CA GLU A 233 13.06 -25.79 -0.93
C GLU A 233 14.32 -26.45 -1.50
N SER A 234 14.66 -27.65 -1.02
CA SER A 234 15.82 -28.41 -1.47
C SER A 234 15.83 -28.72 -2.98
N GLY A 235 14.71 -28.56 -3.67
CA GLY A 235 14.57 -28.72 -5.11
C GLY A 235 14.90 -27.49 -5.94
N TYR A 236 15.22 -26.35 -5.30
CA TYR A 236 15.44 -25.07 -5.94
C TYR A 236 16.88 -24.60 -5.82
N ASP A 237 17.28 -23.66 -6.69
CA ASP A 237 18.54 -22.93 -6.57
C ASP A 237 18.53 -22.17 -5.22
N PRO A 238 19.61 -22.21 -4.41
CA PRO A 238 19.72 -21.44 -3.17
C PRO A 238 19.36 -19.96 -3.30
N ARG A 239 19.64 -19.34 -4.46
CA ARG A 239 19.30 -17.95 -4.73
C ARG A 239 17.80 -17.68 -4.94
N LYS A 240 16.96 -18.70 -4.83
CA LYS A 240 15.52 -18.58 -4.66
C LYS A 240 15.15 -18.04 -3.27
N PHE A 241 16.06 -18.16 -2.30
CA PHE A 241 15.80 -17.90 -0.90
C PHE A 241 16.73 -16.83 -0.33
N MET A 242 16.16 -15.97 0.49
CA MET A 242 16.84 -14.91 1.22
C MET A 242 16.60 -15.08 2.73
N ASP A 243 17.66 -14.86 3.51
CA ASP A 243 17.61 -14.83 4.97
C ASP A 243 18.14 -13.48 5.49
N ILE A 244 17.40 -12.83 6.37
CA ILE A 244 17.83 -11.64 7.12
C ILE A 244 17.98 -12.01 8.59
N VAL A 245 19.15 -11.74 9.16
CA VAL A 245 19.47 -12.11 10.54
C VAL A 245 20.02 -10.91 11.29
N TYR A 246 19.19 -10.28 12.11
CA TYR A 246 19.58 -9.15 12.94
C TYR A 246 20.09 -9.57 14.33
N SER A 247 20.66 -8.62 15.08
CA SER A 247 21.29 -8.88 16.37
C SER A 247 22.34 -10.00 16.29
N THR A 248 23.12 -10.04 15.21
CA THR A 248 24.21 -10.99 14.99
C THR A 248 25.51 -10.40 15.49
N PRO A 249 26.06 -10.84 16.66
CA PRO A 249 27.34 -10.30 17.14
C PRO A 249 28.46 -10.60 16.13
N SER A 250 29.43 -9.71 15.98
CA SER A 250 30.56 -9.88 15.05
C SER A 250 31.34 -11.19 15.27
N ALA A 251 31.46 -11.64 16.51
CA ALA A 251 32.08 -12.93 16.85
C ALA A 251 31.30 -14.16 16.32
N ASN A 252 30.04 -13.99 15.95
CA ASN A 252 29.17 -15.06 15.47
C ASN A 252 28.92 -14.99 13.95
N LEU A 253 29.42 -13.99 13.25
CA LEU A 253 29.19 -13.78 11.82
C LEU A 253 29.57 -15.04 11.01
N SER A 254 30.77 -15.59 11.18
CA SER A 254 31.22 -16.78 10.46
C SER A 254 30.34 -18.01 10.71
N THR A 255 29.75 -18.12 11.92
CA THR A 255 28.81 -19.19 12.25
C THR A 255 27.49 -18.97 11.54
N ALA A 256 26.96 -17.73 11.53
CA ALA A 256 25.72 -17.37 10.83
C ALA A 256 25.86 -17.63 9.32
N VAL A 257 26.98 -17.21 8.71
CA VAL A 257 27.30 -17.51 7.29
C VAL A 257 27.35 -19.01 7.02
N SER A 258 27.93 -19.80 7.93
CA SER A 258 28.00 -21.26 7.77
C SER A 258 26.62 -21.91 7.86
N LEU A 259 25.76 -21.44 8.77
CA LEU A 259 24.38 -21.89 8.89
C LEU A 259 23.60 -21.57 7.60
N SER A 260 23.64 -20.34 7.11
CA SER A 260 22.90 -19.94 5.93
C SER A 260 23.30 -20.73 4.67
N LYS A 261 24.60 -21.07 4.54
CA LYS A 261 25.08 -21.98 3.48
C LYS A 261 24.53 -23.41 3.63
N THR A 262 24.45 -23.91 4.85
CA THR A 262 23.89 -25.24 5.15
C THR A 262 22.40 -25.27 4.85
N ASP A 263 21.68 -24.19 5.19
CA ASP A 263 20.26 -24.05 5.01
C ASP A 263 19.88 -23.69 3.57
N GLY A 264 20.85 -23.38 2.71
CA GLY A 264 20.64 -23.15 1.29
C GLY A 264 20.06 -21.78 0.98
N ALA A 265 20.42 -20.71 1.74
CA ALA A 265 20.16 -19.34 1.36
C ALA A 265 21.17 -18.87 0.32
N GLY A 266 20.73 -18.32 -0.79
CA GLY A 266 21.61 -17.71 -1.81
C GLY A 266 21.76 -16.20 -1.64
N TYR A 267 20.80 -15.57 -0.97
CA TYR A 267 20.85 -14.17 -0.55
C TYR A 267 20.78 -14.08 0.96
N VAL A 268 21.63 -13.24 1.54
CA VAL A 268 21.69 -13.07 2.99
C VAL A 268 21.99 -11.63 3.38
N PHE A 269 21.57 -11.26 4.58
CA PHE A 269 22.00 -10.05 5.25
C PHE A 269 22.14 -10.33 6.74
N PHE A 270 23.32 -10.03 7.30
CA PHE A 270 23.58 -10.14 8.74
C PHE A 270 23.88 -8.76 9.29
N THR A 271 23.28 -8.38 10.43
CA THR A 271 23.56 -7.13 11.08
C THR A 271 23.66 -7.30 12.61
N ASP A 272 24.59 -6.59 13.24
CA ASP A 272 24.69 -6.49 14.68
C ASP A 272 23.69 -5.47 15.26
N ALA A 273 23.05 -4.66 14.41
CA ALA A 273 21.92 -3.84 14.80
C ALA A 273 20.73 -4.68 15.25
N GLY A 274 19.90 -4.13 16.11
CA GLY A 274 18.71 -4.79 16.66
C GLY A 274 17.46 -3.95 16.50
N LEU A 275 16.31 -4.49 16.95
CA LEU A 275 15.05 -3.77 16.93
C LEU A 275 15.13 -2.41 17.70
N PRO A 276 14.33 -1.38 17.34
CA PRO A 276 13.16 -1.47 16.46
C PRO A 276 13.45 -1.46 14.95
N ASN A 277 14.54 -0.85 14.47
CA ASN A 277 14.89 -0.84 13.06
C ASN A 277 16.36 -1.23 12.86
N PRO A 278 16.65 -2.48 12.50
CA PRO A 278 18.04 -2.93 12.28
C PRO A 278 18.58 -2.59 10.89
N TYR A 279 17.88 -1.81 10.07
CA TYR A 279 18.13 -1.61 8.65
C TYR A 279 18.48 -0.15 8.29
N ASP A 280 18.58 0.72 9.27
CA ASP A 280 18.88 2.16 9.09
C ASP A 280 20.38 2.48 9.11
N VAL A 281 21.23 1.46 9.22
CA VAL A 281 22.69 1.54 9.22
C VAL A 281 23.30 0.23 8.69
N LEU A 282 24.46 0.30 8.04
CA LEU A 282 25.21 -0.91 7.70
C LEU A 282 25.81 -1.57 8.94
N PRO A 283 25.99 -2.90 8.96
CA PRO A 283 26.58 -3.61 10.09
C PRO A 283 28.01 -3.15 10.37
N SER A 284 28.40 -3.14 11.64
CA SER A 284 29.75 -2.71 12.05
C SER A 284 30.88 -3.54 11.43
N TYR A 285 30.56 -4.72 10.91
CA TYR A 285 31.50 -5.66 10.25
C TYR A 285 31.27 -5.74 8.73
N TRP A 286 30.69 -4.72 8.10
CA TRP A 286 30.37 -4.67 6.68
C TRP A 286 31.49 -5.17 5.76
N SER A 287 32.73 -4.68 5.97
CA SER A 287 33.88 -5.08 5.15
C SER A 287 34.24 -6.58 5.31
N THR A 288 33.99 -7.16 6.48
CA THR A 288 34.21 -8.60 6.73
C THR A 288 33.12 -9.41 6.02
N GLU A 289 31.89 -8.98 6.11
CA GLU A 289 30.75 -9.65 5.44
C GLU A 289 30.94 -9.71 3.93
N LEU A 290 31.39 -8.62 3.30
CA LEU A 290 31.74 -8.58 1.88
C LEU A 290 32.85 -9.58 1.49
N THR A 291 33.75 -9.94 2.40
CA THR A 291 34.83 -10.90 2.14
C THR A 291 34.47 -12.33 2.44
N ASP A 292 33.60 -12.57 3.43
CA ASP A 292 33.18 -13.90 3.88
C ASP A 292 32.09 -14.53 2.99
N LEU A 293 31.43 -13.71 2.17
CA LEU A 293 30.41 -14.09 1.19
C LEU A 293 30.91 -13.83 -0.24
N PRO A 294 31.99 -14.50 -0.71
CA PRO A 294 32.45 -14.29 -2.06
C PRO A 294 31.36 -14.71 -3.06
N ALA A 295 30.94 -13.79 -3.89
CA ALA A 295 30.15 -14.12 -5.08
C ALA A 295 31.04 -14.94 -6.02
N THR A 296 30.86 -16.24 -6.02
CA THR A 296 31.45 -17.07 -7.06
C THR A 296 30.42 -17.23 -8.17
N SER A 297 30.67 -16.61 -9.30
CA SER A 297 29.97 -16.98 -10.55
C SER A 297 30.10 -18.48 -10.74
N THR A 298 28.97 -19.19 -10.88
CA THR A 298 28.96 -20.64 -11.16
C THR A 298 29.29 -20.92 -12.61
N GLY A 299 29.61 -19.90 -13.37
CA GLY A 299 29.79 -19.96 -14.82
C GLY A 299 28.46 -19.79 -15.54
N THR A 300 28.57 -19.45 -16.79
CA THR A 300 27.42 -19.21 -17.68
C THR A 300 26.51 -20.43 -17.72
N PRO A 301 25.18 -20.29 -17.52
CA PRO A 301 24.23 -21.40 -17.65
C PRO A 301 24.33 -22.11 -19.00
N SER A 302 23.92 -23.38 -19.00
CA SER A 302 23.92 -24.15 -20.28
C SER A 302 22.90 -23.55 -21.27
N THR A 303 23.28 -23.54 -22.55
CA THR A 303 22.40 -23.06 -23.62
C THR A 303 21.09 -23.90 -23.65
N PRO A 304 19.92 -23.25 -23.67
CA PRO A 304 18.64 -23.95 -23.74
C PRO A 304 18.45 -24.72 -25.05
N ALA A 305 17.62 -25.75 -25.00
CA ALA A 305 17.18 -26.43 -26.22
C ALA A 305 16.38 -25.48 -27.11
N THR A 306 16.39 -25.74 -28.43
CA THR A 306 15.61 -25.00 -29.44
C THR A 306 14.12 -25.02 -29.02
N PRO A 307 13.46 -23.87 -28.87
CA PRO A 307 12.04 -23.87 -28.53
C PRO A 307 11.19 -24.45 -29.67
N THR A 308 10.07 -25.06 -29.30
CA THR A 308 9.03 -25.51 -30.24
C THR A 308 7.81 -24.62 -30.05
N ALA A 309 7.06 -24.35 -31.13
CA ALA A 309 5.86 -23.54 -31.04
C ALA A 309 4.59 -24.40 -31.19
N SER A 310 3.54 -24.03 -30.42
CA SER A 310 2.21 -24.61 -30.48
C SER A 310 1.18 -23.49 -30.34
N GLY A 311 -0.12 -23.80 -30.56
CA GLY A 311 -1.19 -22.79 -30.42
C GLY A 311 -1.00 -21.58 -31.34
N ILE A 312 -0.42 -21.78 -32.54
CA ILE A 312 -0.11 -20.68 -33.46
C ILE A 312 -1.40 -20.09 -33.99
N SER A 313 -1.65 -18.82 -33.65
CA SER A 313 -2.78 -18.01 -34.13
C SER A 313 -2.30 -16.94 -35.14
N GLY A 314 -3.19 -16.03 -35.50
CA GLY A 314 -2.83 -14.87 -36.33
C GLY A 314 -1.97 -13.85 -35.56
N THR A 315 -2.01 -13.86 -34.25
CA THR A 315 -1.40 -12.81 -33.42
C THR A 315 -0.60 -13.36 -32.24
N GLY A 316 -0.44 -14.70 -32.12
CA GLY A 316 0.31 -15.28 -31.02
C GLY A 316 0.71 -16.73 -31.23
N ALA A 317 1.54 -17.23 -30.33
CA ALA A 317 1.98 -18.61 -30.23
C ALA A 317 2.46 -18.94 -28.84
N THR A 318 2.43 -20.22 -28.45
CA THR A 318 3.08 -20.69 -27.21
C THR A 318 4.39 -21.36 -27.56
N LEU A 319 5.50 -20.81 -27.06
CA LEU A 319 6.82 -21.41 -27.13
C LEU A 319 7.00 -22.41 -25.98
N LYS A 320 7.73 -23.50 -26.23
CA LYS A 320 8.00 -24.55 -25.26
C LYS A 320 9.40 -25.14 -25.48
N TRP A 321 10.17 -25.31 -24.40
CA TRP A 321 11.52 -25.92 -24.46
C TRP A 321 11.78 -26.75 -23.19
N THR A 322 12.72 -27.68 -23.30
CA THR A 322 13.20 -28.45 -22.15
C THR A 322 14.04 -27.53 -21.27
N SER A 323 13.75 -27.55 -19.98
CA SER A 323 14.43 -26.71 -19.01
C SER A 323 15.87 -27.14 -18.76
N SER A 324 16.77 -26.18 -18.67
CA SER A 324 18.15 -26.38 -18.23
C SER A 324 18.19 -26.51 -16.71
N SER A 325 19.19 -27.19 -16.17
CA SER A 325 19.42 -27.23 -14.72
C SER A 325 20.10 -25.95 -14.23
N SER A 326 19.88 -25.62 -12.98
CA SER A 326 20.55 -24.52 -12.25
C SER A 326 20.32 -23.14 -12.90
N VAL A 327 19.08 -22.86 -13.28
CA VAL A 327 18.67 -21.56 -13.84
C VAL A 327 17.52 -20.97 -13.05
N ALA A 328 17.46 -19.65 -12.98
CA ALA A 328 16.37 -18.89 -12.35
C ALA A 328 15.18 -18.73 -13.29
N GLY A 329 15.46 -18.66 -14.61
CA GLY A 329 14.48 -18.42 -15.63
C GLY A 329 15.11 -18.30 -17.00
N TYR A 330 14.32 -17.77 -17.92
CA TYR A 330 14.73 -17.66 -19.32
C TYR A 330 14.37 -16.29 -19.88
N ASP A 331 15.28 -15.75 -20.67
CA ASP A 331 15.04 -14.56 -21.48
C ASP A 331 14.62 -14.98 -22.87
N VAL A 332 13.47 -14.53 -23.32
CA VAL A 332 12.91 -14.85 -24.64
C VAL A 332 13.16 -13.68 -25.59
N TYR A 333 13.59 -14.00 -26.81
CA TYR A 333 13.90 -13.02 -27.86
C TYR A 333 13.10 -13.29 -29.13
N GLU A 334 12.58 -12.23 -29.70
CA GLU A 334 11.93 -12.21 -31.00
C GLU A 334 12.82 -11.47 -32.01
N ASN A 335 13.19 -12.12 -33.11
CA ASN A 335 14.04 -11.54 -34.15
C ASN A 335 15.34 -10.88 -33.61
N GLY A 336 15.87 -11.42 -32.49
CA GLY A 336 17.03 -10.89 -31.77
C GLY A 336 16.75 -9.78 -30.78
N THR A 337 15.51 -9.28 -30.68
CA THR A 337 15.09 -8.30 -29.72
C THR A 337 14.52 -9.01 -28.46
N TYR A 338 14.87 -8.54 -27.27
CA TYR A 338 14.33 -9.05 -26.04
C TYR A 338 12.80 -8.86 -25.99
N LEU A 339 12.06 -9.93 -25.67
CA LEU A 339 10.60 -9.97 -25.64
C LEU A 339 10.06 -10.06 -24.22
N GLY A 340 10.72 -10.81 -23.34
CA GLY A 340 10.28 -10.99 -21.96
C GLY A 340 10.93 -12.18 -21.27
N ASN A 341 10.53 -12.43 -20.02
CA ASN A 341 11.03 -13.52 -19.19
C ASN A 341 10.04 -14.67 -19.10
N ALA A 342 10.55 -15.90 -19.08
CA ALA A 342 9.80 -17.09 -18.71
C ALA A 342 10.37 -17.67 -17.40
N PRO A 343 9.52 -18.09 -16.44
CA PRO A 343 9.97 -18.72 -15.22
C PRO A 343 10.58 -20.08 -15.49
N TYR A 344 11.45 -20.52 -14.59
CA TYR A 344 11.92 -21.90 -14.58
C TYR A 344 10.79 -22.85 -14.15
N VAL A 345 10.61 -23.92 -14.92
CA VAL A 345 9.73 -25.05 -14.54
C VAL A 345 10.56 -26.31 -14.70
N SER A 346 10.54 -27.20 -13.70
CA SER A 346 11.48 -28.31 -13.51
C SER A 346 11.66 -29.29 -14.69
N SER A 347 10.77 -29.30 -15.65
CA SER A 347 10.90 -30.19 -16.81
C SER A 347 10.80 -29.48 -18.15
N THR A 348 9.88 -28.52 -18.24
CA THR A 348 9.54 -27.82 -19.47
C THR A 348 9.06 -26.42 -19.15
N SER A 349 9.76 -25.43 -19.67
CA SER A 349 9.37 -24.04 -19.59
C SER A 349 8.59 -23.63 -20.84
N THR A 350 7.64 -22.71 -20.65
CA THR A 350 6.79 -22.18 -21.72
C THR A 350 6.76 -20.67 -21.68
N TYR A 351 6.46 -20.05 -22.83
CA TYR A 351 6.24 -18.62 -22.93
C TYR A 351 5.13 -18.34 -23.95
N ALA A 352 4.13 -17.59 -23.56
CA ALA A 352 3.06 -17.15 -24.44
C ALA A 352 3.51 -15.87 -25.17
N VAL A 353 3.60 -15.94 -26.49
CA VAL A 353 3.90 -14.79 -27.35
C VAL A 353 2.59 -14.21 -27.85
N THR A 354 2.41 -12.89 -27.70
CA THR A 354 1.23 -12.13 -28.14
C THR A 354 1.65 -10.94 -29.02
N GLY A 355 0.70 -10.25 -29.63
CA GLY A 355 0.96 -9.03 -30.39
C GLY A 355 1.63 -9.24 -31.76
N LEU A 356 1.72 -10.48 -32.24
CA LEU A 356 2.29 -10.80 -33.55
C LEU A 356 1.36 -10.33 -34.69
N LYS A 357 1.94 -10.07 -35.86
CA LYS A 357 1.16 -9.75 -37.06
C LYS A 357 0.77 -11.05 -37.79
N PRO A 358 -0.46 -11.14 -38.34
CA PRO A 358 -0.89 -12.29 -39.13
C PRO A 358 0.00 -12.55 -40.37
N SER A 359 0.06 -13.80 -40.80
CA SER A 359 0.84 -14.24 -41.96
C SER A 359 2.30 -13.79 -41.96
N THR A 360 2.89 -13.66 -40.78
CA THR A 360 4.26 -13.15 -40.61
C THR A 360 5.15 -14.23 -39.98
N THR A 361 6.38 -14.35 -40.47
CA THR A 361 7.36 -15.28 -39.93
C THR A 361 8.26 -14.58 -38.91
N TYR A 362 8.40 -15.18 -37.76
CA TYR A 362 9.20 -14.72 -36.63
C TYR A 362 10.26 -15.76 -36.26
N SER A 363 11.36 -15.30 -35.73
CA SER A 363 12.47 -16.10 -35.23
C SER A 363 12.61 -15.95 -33.74
N PHE A 364 12.36 -17.01 -32.97
CA PHE A 364 12.43 -16.98 -31.50
C PHE A 364 13.67 -17.73 -31.00
N THR A 365 14.40 -17.12 -30.09
CA THR A 365 15.50 -17.73 -29.35
C THR A 365 15.30 -17.55 -27.85
N VAL A 366 15.89 -18.43 -27.05
CA VAL A 366 15.80 -18.41 -25.59
C VAL A 366 17.21 -18.45 -25.02
N LYS A 367 17.47 -17.66 -24.00
CA LYS A 367 18.70 -17.74 -23.20
C LYS A 367 18.31 -18.13 -21.75
N ALA A 368 19.10 -19.00 -21.14
CA ALA A 368 18.96 -19.30 -19.72
C ALA A 368 19.64 -18.20 -18.91
N ARG A 369 19.01 -17.79 -17.83
CA ARG A 369 19.52 -16.81 -16.87
C ARG A 369 19.55 -17.44 -15.50
N ASP A 370 20.66 -17.33 -14.79
CA ASP A 370 20.75 -17.70 -13.38
C ASP A 370 20.42 -16.51 -12.46
N LEU A 371 20.37 -16.75 -11.16
CA LEU A 371 20.07 -15.72 -10.18
C LEU A 371 21.24 -14.74 -9.93
N ALA A 372 22.45 -15.07 -10.40
CA ALA A 372 23.57 -14.13 -10.41
C ALA A 372 23.49 -13.13 -11.56
N GLY A 373 22.56 -13.35 -12.52
CA GLY A 373 22.42 -12.54 -13.73
C GLY A 373 23.25 -13.03 -14.89
N ASP A 374 24.00 -14.13 -14.74
CA ASP A 374 24.74 -14.73 -15.83
C ASP A 374 23.77 -15.30 -16.88
N VAL A 375 24.03 -15.00 -18.16
CA VAL A 375 23.12 -15.36 -19.26
C VAL A 375 23.84 -16.28 -20.24
N SER A 376 23.21 -17.39 -20.61
CA SER A 376 23.74 -18.37 -21.56
C SER A 376 23.86 -17.79 -22.97
N ALA A 377 24.55 -18.52 -23.83
CA ALA A 377 24.37 -18.36 -25.26
C ALA A 377 22.91 -18.59 -25.67
N ALA A 378 22.46 -17.94 -26.75
CA ALA A 378 21.11 -18.13 -27.25
C ALA A 378 20.92 -19.56 -27.79
N SER A 379 19.73 -20.13 -27.59
CA SER A 379 19.32 -21.37 -28.26
C SER A 379 19.40 -21.23 -29.79
N SER A 380 19.34 -22.34 -30.50
CA SER A 380 19.00 -22.29 -31.92
C SER A 380 17.62 -21.66 -32.12
N ALA A 381 17.44 -20.97 -33.24
CA ALA A 381 16.20 -20.25 -33.50
C ALA A 381 15.04 -21.18 -33.88
N ALA A 382 13.86 -20.93 -33.30
CA ALA A 382 12.61 -21.49 -33.80
C ALA A 382 11.94 -20.53 -34.76
N SER A 383 11.67 -21.02 -35.98
CA SER A 383 10.92 -20.23 -36.97
C SER A 383 9.42 -20.51 -36.81
N VAL A 384 8.62 -19.47 -36.61
CA VAL A 384 7.17 -19.56 -36.41
C VAL A 384 6.49 -18.63 -37.43
N THR A 385 5.56 -19.16 -38.20
CA THR A 385 4.75 -18.35 -39.12
C THR A 385 3.32 -18.30 -38.55
N THR A 386 2.83 -17.10 -38.23
CA THR A 386 1.47 -16.87 -37.72
C THR A 386 0.42 -17.21 -38.79
N SER A 387 -0.78 -17.60 -38.33
CA SER A 387 -1.90 -17.88 -39.24
C SER A 387 -2.44 -16.58 -39.90
N ALA A 388 -3.22 -16.74 -40.95
CA ALA A 388 -3.75 -15.61 -41.73
C ALA A 388 -4.91 -14.86 -41.05
N LYS A 389 -5.47 -15.38 -39.98
CA LYS A 389 -6.59 -14.76 -39.26
C LYS A 389 -6.10 -13.70 -38.31
N ALA A 390 -6.51 -12.44 -38.50
CA ALA A 390 -6.35 -11.39 -37.50
C ALA A 390 -7.31 -11.63 -36.32
N ALA A 391 -6.88 -11.24 -35.12
CA ALA A 391 -7.79 -11.20 -33.96
C ALA A 391 -8.88 -10.13 -34.14
N SER A 392 -10.06 -10.41 -33.65
CA SER A 392 -11.09 -9.36 -33.47
C SER A 392 -10.70 -8.52 -32.27
N ALA A 393 -10.80 -7.19 -32.38
CA ALA A 393 -10.57 -6.32 -31.24
C ALA A 393 -11.59 -6.61 -30.13
N PRO A 394 -11.19 -6.54 -28.85
CA PRO A 394 -12.11 -6.56 -27.72
C PRO A 394 -13.16 -5.43 -27.81
N THR A 395 -14.25 -5.57 -27.05
CA THR A 395 -15.15 -4.44 -26.85
C THR A 395 -14.44 -3.29 -26.13
N VAL A 396 -14.83 -2.07 -26.46
CA VAL A 396 -14.31 -0.87 -25.78
C VAL A 396 -14.73 -0.89 -24.31
N PRO A 397 -13.83 -0.62 -23.35
CA PRO A 397 -14.21 -0.44 -21.95
C PRO A 397 -15.30 0.63 -21.82
N SER A 398 -16.31 0.37 -21.03
CA SER A 398 -17.47 1.26 -20.90
C SER A 398 -17.64 1.74 -19.46
N ALA A 399 -18.45 2.79 -19.26
CA ALA A 399 -18.71 3.38 -17.95
C ALA A 399 -17.42 3.78 -17.19
N LEU A 400 -16.39 4.26 -17.93
CA LEU A 400 -15.21 4.81 -17.27
C LEU A 400 -15.62 6.02 -16.41
N ALA A 401 -15.31 5.95 -15.13
CA ALA A 401 -15.65 6.98 -14.16
C ALA A 401 -14.45 7.21 -13.20
N ALA A 402 -14.34 8.46 -12.76
CA ALA A 402 -13.49 8.77 -11.61
C ALA A 402 -14.28 8.44 -10.33
N ASN A 403 -13.59 7.85 -9.37
CA ASN A 403 -14.13 7.53 -8.06
C ASN A 403 -13.80 8.68 -7.09
N THR A 404 -13.04 8.37 -6.03
CA THR A 404 -12.58 9.37 -5.07
C THR A 404 -11.47 10.22 -5.69
N THR A 405 -11.68 11.54 -5.74
CA THR A 405 -10.66 12.50 -6.18
C THR A 405 -10.26 13.37 -5.01
N LEU A 406 -8.97 13.42 -4.71
CA LEU A 406 -8.36 14.18 -3.62
C LEU A 406 -7.38 15.21 -4.17
N ALA A 407 -6.60 15.84 -3.32
CA ALA A 407 -5.64 16.86 -3.75
C ALA A 407 -4.47 16.27 -4.56
N ASN A 408 -4.07 15.04 -4.31
CA ASN A 408 -2.93 14.42 -4.97
C ASN A 408 -3.19 12.99 -5.44
N SER A 409 -4.44 12.54 -5.45
CA SER A 409 -4.81 11.20 -5.92
C SER A 409 -6.20 11.14 -6.54
N THR A 410 -6.46 10.11 -7.36
CA THR A 410 -7.78 9.80 -7.92
C THR A 410 -7.87 8.33 -8.29
N GLY A 411 -9.03 7.72 -8.06
CA GLY A 411 -9.34 6.39 -8.56
C GLY A 411 -10.10 6.45 -9.88
N LEU A 412 -9.89 5.45 -10.74
CA LEU A 412 -10.71 5.20 -11.94
C LEU A 412 -11.34 3.81 -11.83
N SER A 413 -12.52 3.67 -12.41
CA SER A 413 -13.15 2.35 -12.59
C SER A 413 -13.88 2.29 -13.92
N TRP A 414 -14.04 1.08 -14.48
CA TRP A 414 -14.72 0.83 -15.76
C TRP A 414 -15.42 -0.50 -15.75
N THR A 415 -16.30 -0.70 -16.74
CA THR A 415 -16.92 -2.00 -16.97
C THR A 415 -16.02 -2.86 -17.84
N ALA A 416 -15.84 -4.12 -17.42
CA ALA A 416 -15.00 -5.10 -18.11
C ALA A 416 -15.40 -5.27 -19.58
N SER A 417 -14.38 -5.37 -20.44
CA SER A 417 -14.51 -5.68 -21.87
C SER A 417 -14.64 -7.18 -22.09
N THR A 418 -15.12 -7.54 -23.28
CA THR A 418 -15.17 -8.92 -23.78
C THR A 418 -14.45 -9.05 -25.11
N SER A 419 -13.84 -10.21 -25.37
CA SER A 419 -13.32 -10.56 -26.70
C SER A 419 -14.10 -11.75 -27.25
N SER A 420 -14.39 -11.74 -28.56
CA SER A 420 -15.13 -12.83 -29.20
C SER A 420 -14.26 -14.02 -29.54
N ASP A 421 -12.98 -13.79 -29.74
CA ASP A 421 -12.03 -14.78 -30.27
C ASP A 421 -11.00 -15.22 -29.21
N SER A 422 -10.95 -14.52 -28.04
CA SER A 422 -9.96 -14.70 -27.01
C SER A 422 -10.50 -14.23 -25.66
N THR A 423 -9.64 -14.10 -24.66
CA THR A 423 -9.93 -13.45 -23.38
C THR A 423 -9.24 -12.08 -23.34
N VAL A 424 -9.82 -11.10 -22.68
CA VAL A 424 -9.11 -9.85 -22.36
C VAL A 424 -7.92 -10.20 -21.48
N ALA A 425 -6.76 -9.69 -21.79
CA ALA A 425 -5.52 -9.97 -21.06
C ALA A 425 -5.17 -8.82 -20.11
N TYR A 426 -5.38 -7.57 -20.55
CA TYR A 426 -5.08 -6.38 -19.75
C TYR A 426 -5.80 -5.15 -20.33
N TYR A 427 -5.77 -4.06 -19.56
CA TYR A 427 -6.22 -2.73 -19.97
C TYR A 427 -5.05 -1.76 -20.04
N ASN A 428 -4.99 -0.96 -21.08
CA ASN A 428 -4.08 0.18 -21.19
C ASN A 428 -4.81 1.44 -20.76
N VAL A 429 -4.27 2.15 -19.77
CA VAL A 429 -4.78 3.43 -19.29
C VAL A 429 -3.93 4.57 -19.85
N TYR A 430 -4.58 5.59 -20.34
CA TYR A 430 -3.95 6.74 -20.98
C TYR A 430 -4.32 8.02 -20.25
N GLU A 431 -3.35 8.91 -20.11
CA GLU A 431 -3.52 10.29 -19.62
C GLU A 431 -3.09 11.26 -20.73
N GLY A 432 -3.97 12.19 -21.07
CA GLY A 432 -3.72 13.14 -22.16
C GLY A 432 -3.40 12.48 -23.52
N GLY A 433 -3.83 11.23 -23.71
CA GLY A 433 -3.54 10.41 -24.89
C GLY A 433 -2.23 9.63 -24.85
N SER A 434 -1.41 9.79 -23.81
CA SER A 434 -0.19 9.02 -23.58
C SER A 434 -0.50 7.79 -22.72
N LEU A 435 0.03 6.63 -23.08
CA LEU A 435 -0.04 5.42 -22.24
C LEU A 435 0.75 5.66 -20.95
N ILE A 436 0.09 5.52 -19.81
CA ILE A 436 0.71 5.71 -18.50
C ILE A 436 0.76 4.43 -17.68
N LEU A 437 -0.13 3.47 -17.94
CA LEU A 437 -0.29 2.28 -17.12
C LEU A 437 -0.91 1.14 -17.91
N THR A 438 -0.57 -0.09 -17.55
CA THR A 438 -1.22 -1.31 -18.00
C THR A 438 -1.77 -2.06 -16.78
N VAL A 439 -3.05 -2.37 -16.78
CA VAL A 439 -3.78 -3.00 -15.68
C VAL A 439 -4.19 -4.41 -16.08
N PRO A 440 -3.96 -5.46 -15.28
CA PRO A 440 -4.44 -6.82 -15.57
C PRO A 440 -5.95 -6.89 -15.84
N ALA A 441 -6.38 -7.86 -16.64
CA ALA A 441 -7.80 -7.97 -17.03
C ALA A 441 -8.75 -8.31 -15.87
N ALA A 442 -8.21 -8.85 -14.78
CA ALA A 442 -8.98 -9.12 -13.55
C ALA A 442 -9.46 -7.82 -12.90
N ASP A 443 -8.68 -6.75 -13.04
CA ASP A 443 -8.91 -5.47 -12.41
C ASP A 443 -9.61 -4.52 -13.37
N THR A 444 -10.68 -3.92 -12.89
CA THR A 444 -11.46 -2.92 -13.62
C THR A 444 -11.47 -1.58 -12.89
N SER A 445 -10.48 -1.38 -12.03
CA SER A 445 -10.21 -0.15 -11.31
C SER A 445 -8.70 0.07 -11.20
N VAL A 446 -8.29 1.31 -10.95
CA VAL A 446 -6.90 1.67 -10.70
C VAL A 446 -6.86 2.96 -9.90
N GLN A 447 -5.88 3.03 -8.99
CA GLN A 447 -5.58 4.21 -8.21
C GLN A 447 -4.39 4.97 -8.81
N PHE A 448 -4.48 6.30 -8.85
CA PHE A 448 -3.39 7.20 -9.22
C PHE A 448 -3.02 8.10 -8.06
N ASP A 449 -1.76 8.07 -7.67
CA ASP A 449 -1.20 8.84 -6.58
C ASP A 449 -0.11 9.78 -7.10
N GLY A 450 0.33 10.71 -6.25
CA GLY A 450 1.36 11.69 -6.62
C GLY A 450 0.93 12.66 -7.73
N LEU A 451 -0.36 12.92 -7.88
CA LEU A 451 -0.90 13.94 -8.77
C LEU A 451 -0.63 15.34 -8.20
N SER A 452 -0.58 16.34 -9.08
CA SER A 452 -0.46 17.74 -8.65
C SER A 452 -1.82 18.30 -8.23
N PRO A 453 -1.91 19.03 -7.11
CA PRO A 453 -3.16 19.68 -6.69
C PRO A 453 -3.67 20.69 -7.71
N ASN A 454 -4.97 20.92 -7.71
CA ASN A 454 -5.64 21.87 -8.59
C ASN A 454 -5.28 21.70 -10.07
N THR A 455 -5.10 20.45 -10.52
CA THR A 455 -4.65 20.14 -11.88
C THR A 455 -5.68 19.28 -12.58
N ALA A 456 -5.97 19.65 -13.84
CA ALA A 456 -6.91 18.90 -14.69
C ALA A 456 -6.19 17.76 -15.42
N TYR A 457 -6.75 16.58 -15.35
CA TYR A 457 -6.31 15.35 -16.02
C TYR A 457 -7.42 14.81 -16.91
N SER A 458 -7.08 14.04 -17.94
CA SER A 458 -8.04 13.42 -18.85
C SER A 458 -7.62 11.98 -19.13
N PHE A 459 -8.41 11.03 -18.65
CA PHE A 459 -8.09 9.61 -18.74
C PHE A 459 -8.98 8.88 -19.75
N THR A 460 -8.40 7.89 -20.44
CA THR A 460 -9.10 6.93 -21.29
C THR A 460 -8.52 5.53 -21.09
N VAL A 461 -9.31 4.49 -21.38
CA VAL A 461 -8.90 3.09 -21.21
C VAL A 461 -9.17 2.31 -22.49
N ALA A 462 -8.25 1.42 -22.89
CA ALA A 462 -8.43 0.48 -23.98
C ALA A 462 -8.16 -0.96 -23.51
N ALA A 463 -8.94 -1.92 -23.97
CA ALA A 463 -8.74 -3.33 -23.66
C ALA A 463 -7.80 -3.97 -24.69
N VAL A 464 -6.95 -4.90 -24.22
CA VAL A 464 -6.09 -5.73 -25.05
C VAL A 464 -6.38 -7.20 -24.73
N ASP A 465 -6.60 -8.02 -25.75
CA ASP A 465 -6.84 -9.44 -25.55
C ASP A 465 -5.55 -10.27 -25.60
N ALA A 466 -5.63 -11.53 -25.19
CA ALA A 466 -4.50 -12.45 -25.15
C ALA A 466 -3.89 -12.77 -26.53
N THR A 467 -4.51 -12.32 -27.62
CA THR A 467 -3.99 -12.44 -28.99
C THR A 467 -3.41 -11.13 -29.53
N GLY A 468 -3.38 -10.06 -28.69
CA GLY A 468 -2.87 -8.73 -29.03
C GLY A 468 -3.87 -7.84 -29.78
N GLY A 469 -5.12 -8.26 -29.91
CA GLY A 469 -6.20 -7.39 -30.40
C GLY A 469 -6.46 -6.27 -29.40
N THR A 470 -6.44 -5.00 -29.89
CA THR A 470 -6.63 -3.82 -29.02
C THR A 470 -7.93 -3.10 -29.41
N SER A 471 -8.76 -2.77 -28.44
CA SER A 471 -9.96 -1.96 -28.64
C SER A 471 -9.62 -0.50 -28.96
N SER A 472 -10.60 0.26 -29.43
CA SER A 472 -10.51 1.72 -29.35
C SER A 472 -10.51 2.15 -27.88
N GLN A 473 -9.97 3.34 -27.61
CA GLN A 473 -10.03 3.94 -26.27
C GLN A 473 -11.49 4.27 -25.88
N SER A 474 -11.82 4.19 -24.60
CA SER A 474 -13.09 4.62 -24.02
C SER A 474 -13.38 6.10 -24.28
N GLY A 475 -14.56 6.55 -23.96
CA GLY A 475 -14.82 7.98 -23.74
C GLY A 475 -13.87 8.51 -22.64
N ALA A 476 -13.43 9.75 -22.78
CA ALA A 476 -12.55 10.36 -21.77
C ALA A 476 -13.32 10.73 -20.51
N VAL A 477 -12.75 10.46 -19.35
CA VAL A 477 -13.16 11.05 -18.07
C VAL A 477 -12.22 12.19 -17.71
N ALA A 478 -12.79 13.35 -17.38
CA ALA A 478 -12.03 14.50 -16.91
C ALA A 478 -12.05 14.53 -15.38
N VAL A 479 -10.89 14.73 -14.78
CA VAL A 479 -10.69 14.83 -13.34
C VAL A 479 -9.94 16.11 -13.05
N THR A 480 -10.36 16.85 -12.03
CA THR A 480 -9.57 17.98 -11.50
C THR A 480 -9.31 17.70 -10.03
N THR A 481 -8.05 17.56 -9.65
CA THR A 481 -7.65 17.34 -8.27
C THR A 481 -8.02 18.54 -7.38
N LEU A 482 -8.31 18.27 -6.11
CA LEU A 482 -8.71 19.29 -5.15
C LEU A 482 -7.58 20.28 -4.85
N ASN A 483 -7.96 21.45 -4.31
CA ASN A 483 -7.03 22.52 -3.92
C ASN A 483 -7.29 22.95 -2.47
N PRO A 484 -6.92 22.13 -1.48
CA PRO A 484 -7.15 22.45 -0.08
C PRO A 484 -6.34 23.68 0.35
N THR A 485 -6.92 24.45 1.26
CA THR A 485 -6.28 25.68 1.79
C THR A 485 -5.24 25.41 2.87
N SER A 486 -5.27 24.21 3.45
CA SER A 486 -4.29 23.73 4.45
C SER A 486 -3.98 22.24 4.19
N ALA A 487 -2.81 21.81 4.57
CA ALA A 487 -2.39 20.40 4.44
C ALA A 487 -3.15 19.49 5.44
N ILE A 488 -3.35 20.00 6.65
CA ILE A 488 -4.11 19.34 7.72
C ILE A 488 -5.16 20.34 8.21
N SER A 489 -6.41 19.90 8.33
CA SER A 489 -7.55 20.73 8.73
C SER A 489 -8.35 20.08 9.85
N GLY A 490 -9.08 20.89 10.63
CA GLY A 490 -9.92 20.44 11.73
C GLY A 490 -9.19 19.61 12.79
N PRO A 491 -7.92 19.95 13.17
CA PRO A 491 -7.25 19.19 14.22
C PRO A 491 -7.96 19.38 15.54
N SER A 492 -8.20 18.30 16.26
CA SER A 492 -8.82 18.34 17.57
C SER A 492 -8.34 17.21 18.46
N SER A 493 -8.39 17.44 19.76
CA SER A 493 -8.08 16.45 20.79
C SER A 493 -9.06 16.57 21.93
N THR A 494 -9.43 15.43 22.53
CA THR A 494 -10.10 15.40 23.83
C THR A 494 -9.35 14.51 24.78
N LEU A 495 -9.23 14.98 26.00
CA LEU A 495 -8.57 14.30 27.08
C LEU A 495 -9.57 14.09 28.23
N THR A 496 -9.71 12.86 28.69
CA THR A 496 -10.47 12.47 29.87
C THR A 496 -9.57 11.66 30.80
N SER A 497 -9.98 11.42 32.00
CA SER A 497 -9.24 10.57 32.95
C SER A 497 -9.08 9.11 32.49
N SER A 498 -9.87 8.66 31.51
CA SER A 498 -9.83 7.28 31.01
C SER A 498 -9.28 7.16 29.59
N ASN A 499 -9.60 8.11 28.71
CA ASN A 499 -9.28 8.04 27.28
C ASN A 499 -8.83 9.41 26.75
N ALA A 500 -7.94 9.39 25.77
CA ALA A 500 -7.67 10.52 24.89
C ALA A 500 -8.03 10.14 23.46
N THR A 501 -8.58 11.10 22.72
CA THR A 501 -8.93 10.91 21.31
C THR A 501 -8.41 12.09 20.49
N TYR A 502 -7.77 11.78 19.40
CA TYR A 502 -7.09 12.71 18.49
C TYR A 502 -7.70 12.59 17.11
N THR A 503 -8.07 13.71 16.49
CA THR A 503 -8.70 13.71 15.17
C THR A 503 -8.19 14.85 14.32
N ALA A 504 -7.94 14.57 13.04
CA ALA A 504 -7.63 15.59 12.04
C ALA A 504 -7.98 15.09 10.64
N THR A 505 -8.28 16.02 9.73
CA THR A 505 -8.42 15.72 8.31
C THR A 505 -7.11 16.06 7.60
N PHE A 506 -6.50 15.03 7.02
CA PHE A 506 -5.34 15.17 6.15
C PHE A 506 -5.83 15.38 4.72
N ASN A 507 -5.55 16.55 4.17
CA ASN A 507 -6.07 16.98 2.86
C ASN A 507 -5.21 16.51 1.68
N TYR A 508 -4.09 15.85 1.97
CA TYR A 508 -3.23 15.16 1.01
C TYR A 508 -3.02 13.73 1.48
N GLU A 509 -2.69 12.87 0.55
CA GLU A 509 -2.25 11.53 0.87
C GLU A 509 -0.82 11.57 1.41
N TYR A 510 -0.59 10.92 2.54
CA TYR A 510 0.71 10.76 3.17
C TYR A 510 0.97 9.28 3.46
N SER A 511 2.25 8.88 3.46
CA SER A 511 2.63 7.54 3.93
C SER A 511 2.49 7.41 5.44
N PHE A 512 2.73 8.52 6.17
CA PHE A 512 2.64 8.58 7.62
C PHE A 512 1.69 9.70 8.02
N ASN A 513 0.71 9.35 8.84
CA ASN A 513 -0.25 10.26 9.42
C ASN A 513 -0.13 10.10 10.93
N ASP A 514 0.53 11.04 11.59
CA ASP A 514 1.00 10.88 12.94
C ASP A 514 0.36 11.88 13.89
N VAL A 515 0.37 11.54 15.18
CA VAL A 515 -0.04 12.42 16.27
C VAL A 515 1.13 12.61 17.23
N CYS A 516 1.66 13.82 17.28
CA CYS A 516 2.64 14.25 18.28
C CYS A 516 1.89 14.71 19.52
N ILE A 517 2.18 14.12 20.68
CA ILE A 517 1.54 14.40 21.97
C ILE A 517 2.61 14.90 22.94
N ASP A 518 2.48 16.15 23.35
CA ASP A 518 3.21 16.76 24.45
C ASP A 518 2.35 16.62 25.72
N SER A 519 2.64 15.58 26.48
CA SER A 519 1.81 15.14 27.59
C SER A 519 2.02 15.95 28.88
N ASP A 520 3.09 16.73 28.97
CA ASP A 520 3.41 17.60 30.09
C ASP A 520 3.24 19.10 29.77
N ALA A 521 2.79 19.42 28.55
CA ALA A 521 2.63 20.76 27.99
C ALA A 521 3.93 21.61 28.08
N SER A 522 5.09 20.97 27.90
CA SER A 522 6.41 21.58 28.01
C SER A 522 7.22 21.47 26.75
N SER A 523 7.36 22.55 26.00
CA SER A 523 8.23 22.57 24.81
C SER A 523 9.73 22.34 25.11
N ALA A 524 10.14 22.16 26.36
CA ALA A 524 11.52 21.87 26.74
C ALA A 524 11.82 20.37 26.82
N THR A 525 10.82 19.52 26.81
CA THR A 525 10.92 18.04 26.83
C THR A 525 10.50 17.46 25.50
N GLY A 526 10.69 16.18 25.26
CA GLY A 526 10.23 15.49 24.06
C GLY A 526 10.95 15.88 22.76
N TYR A 527 10.49 15.32 21.65
CA TYR A 527 10.94 15.67 20.30
C TYR A 527 10.40 17.03 19.86
N GLN A 528 11.25 17.92 19.38
CA GLN A 528 10.86 19.30 19.09
C GLN A 528 10.25 19.43 17.68
N VAL A 529 8.97 19.75 17.60
CA VAL A 529 8.28 20.13 16.34
C VAL A 529 7.84 21.58 16.38
N THR A 530 7.66 22.15 15.19
CA THR A 530 7.05 23.48 15.07
C THR A 530 5.72 23.33 14.31
N SER A 531 4.62 23.63 14.97
CA SER A 531 3.28 23.61 14.38
C SER A 531 3.14 24.65 13.25
N SER A 532 2.11 24.52 12.42
CA SER A 532 1.90 25.42 11.28
C SER A 532 1.62 26.88 11.67
N ASP A 533 1.23 27.14 12.91
CA ASP A 533 1.06 28.48 13.49
C ASP A 533 2.35 29.05 14.11
N GLY A 534 3.46 28.28 14.07
CA GLY A 534 4.77 28.69 14.54
C GLY A 534 5.05 28.39 16.01
N THR A 535 4.19 27.64 16.70
CA THR A 535 4.39 27.25 18.08
C THR A 535 5.30 26.01 18.17
N VAL A 536 6.31 26.04 19.05
CA VAL A 536 7.18 24.89 19.31
C VAL A 536 6.53 23.98 20.37
N VAL A 537 6.46 22.69 20.06
CA VAL A 537 5.87 21.65 20.89
C VAL A 537 6.90 20.56 21.12
N GLY A 538 6.96 20.02 22.32
CA GLY A 538 7.86 18.94 22.69
C GLY A 538 7.13 17.60 22.79
N CYS A 539 7.14 16.80 21.74
CA CYS A 539 6.44 15.52 21.66
C CYS A 539 7.04 14.49 22.60
N ASP A 540 6.37 14.13 23.66
CA ASP A 540 6.76 13.02 24.56
C ASP A 540 6.36 11.67 23.99
N TYR A 541 5.23 11.66 23.27
CA TYR A 541 4.69 10.48 22.60
C TYR A 541 4.35 10.78 21.13
N LEU A 542 4.44 9.73 20.34
CA LEU A 542 4.05 9.73 18.93
C LEU A 542 3.09 8.56 18.69
N ILE A 543 1.95 8.84 18.07
CA ILE A 543 1.17 7.78 17.44
C ILE A 543 1.53 7.79 15.97
N GLU A 544 2.06 6.68 15.48
CA GLU A 544 2.29 6.43 14.06
C GLU A 544 1.49 5.18 13.68
N SER A 545 0.54 5.34 12.77
CA SER A 545 -0.41 4.28 12.42
C SER A 545 -1.17 3.76 13.65
N ASP A 546 -0.97 2.52 14.05
CA ASP A 546 -1.59 1.85 15.20
C ASP A 546 -0.62 1.61 16.36
N VAL A 547 0.56 2.23 16.36
CA VAL A 547 1.58 2.07 17.41
C VAL A 547 1.77 3.35 18.18
N LEU A 548 1.79 3.25 19.50
CA LEU A 548 2.19 4.33 20.40
C LEU A 548 3.68 4.21 20.73
N TYR A 549 4.41 5.28 20.48
CA TYR A 549 5.83 5.39 20.79
C TYR A 549 6.06 6.43 21.89
N LYS A 550 7.10 6.20 22.68
CA LYS A 550 7.62 7.17 23.64
C LYS A 550 8.96 7.71 23.16
N TYR A 551 9.16 9.02 23.29
CA TYR A 551 10.40 9.65 22.92
C TYR A 551 11.59 9.13 23.76
N ALA A 552 12.68 8.79 23.09
CA ALA A 552 13.90 8.25 23.71
C ALA A 552 15.17 9.01 23.31
N GLY A 553 15.03 10.05 22.48
CA GLY A 553 16.13 10.88 21.97
C GLY A 553 16.39 12.14 22.80
N THR A 554 17.03 13.12 22.19
CA THR A 554 17.29 14.45 22.73
C THR A 554 17.02 15.53 21.68
N GLY A 555 16.18 16.50 22.01
CA GLY A 555 15.88 17.65 21.16
C GLY A 555 15.19 17.28 19.84
N THR A 556 15.92 17.27 18.74
CA THR A 556 15.40 16.95 17.39
C THR A 556 15.91 15.62 16.84
N ASP A 557 16.50 14.77 17.69
CA ASP A 557 16.89 13.41 17.27
C ASP A 557 15.64 12.55 17.15
N TRP A 558 15.35 12.02 15.94
CA TRP A 558 14.20 11.15 15.69
C TRP A 558 14.44 9.76 16.27
N THR A 559 14.29 9.63 17.58
CA THR A 559 14.53 8.37 18.32
C THR A 559 13.34 8.05 19.21
N TRP A 560 12.64 6.98 18.85
CA TRP A 560 11.42 6.54 19.50
C TRP A 560 11.50 5.10 19.98
N SER A 561 10.81 4.78 21.05
CA SER A 561 10.69 3.42 21.60
C SER A 561 9.23 3.06 21.68
N SER A 562 8.81 1.96 21.03
CA SER A 562 7.43 1.46 21.15
C SER A 562 7.08 1.17 22.59
N THR A 563 5.91 1.61 23.03
CA THR A 563 5.35 1.29 24.36
C THR A 563 4.76 -0.12 24.40
N GLY A 564 4.43 -0.70 23.26
CA GLY A 564 3.69 -1.96 23.11
C GLY A 564 2.17 -1.77 23.20
N ASP A 565 1.69 -0.54 23.33
CA ASP A 565 0.27 -0.21 23.34
C ASP A 565 -0.22 0.08 21.92
N THR A 566 -1.43 -0.35 21.59
CA THR A 566 -2.01 -0.23 20.24
C THR A 566 -3.20 0.72 20.26
N PRO A 567 -3.05 1.97 19.75
CA PRO A 567 -4.16 2.89 19.56
C PRO A 567 -5.25 2.30 18.66
N THR A 568 -6.49 2.62 18.96
CA THR A 568 -7.59 2.32 18.04
C THR A 568 -7.66 3.41 16.99
N GLN A 569 -7.42 3.06 15.73
CA GLN A 569 -7.47 3.97 14.60
C GLN A 569 -8.73 3.76 13.77
N SER A 570 -9.29 4.85 13.27
CA SER A 570 -10.29 4.83 12.19
C SER A 570 -9.97 5.91 11.17
N VAL A 571 -10.30 5.64 9.90
CA VAL A 571 -10.17 6.59 8.81
C VAL A 571 -11.44 6.61 7.97
N SER A 572 -11.82 7.78 7.51
CA SER A 572 -12.93 7.97 6.56
C SER A 572 -12.62 9.14 5.64
N ILE A 573 -13.18 9.11 4.43
CA ILE A 573 -13.05 10.25 3.51
C ILE A 573 -14.12 11.28 3.85
N ALA A 574 -13.71 12.49 4.17
CA ALA A 574 -14.59 13.58 4.53
C ALA A 574 -14.03 14.92 4.00
N GLY A 575 -14.89 15.74 3.37
CA GLY A 575 -14.51 17.06 2.90
C GLY A 575 -13.38 17.10 1.87
N GLY A 576 -13.16 15.99 1.14
CA GLY A 576 -12.08 15.87 0.17
C GLY A 576 -10.71 15.58 0.77
N GLY A 577 -10.65 15.10 1.99
CA GLY A 577 -9.46 14.62 2.69
C GLY A 577 -9.75 13.37 3.52
N PHE A 578 -8.73 12.86 4.19
CA PHE A 578 -8.81 11.71 5.08
C PHE A 578 -9.02 12.17 6.51
N LEU A 579 -10.20 11.92 7.07
CA LEU A 579 -10.45 12.13 8.49
C LEU A 579 -9.92 10.93 9.27
N TYR A 580 -8.83 11.13 9.97
CA TYR A 580 -8.26 10.16 10.90
C TYR A 580 -8.75 10.43 12.31
N SER A 581 -8.97 9.37 13.07
CA SER A 581 -9.23 9.41 14.49
C SER A 581 -8.44 8.30 15.19
N TRP A 582 -7.69 8.66 16.22
CA TRP A 582 -6.99 7.72 17.10
C TRP A 582 -7.53 7.83 18.51
N GLN A 583 -7.75 6.71 19.15
CA GLN A 583 -8.14 6.64 20.56
C GLN A 583 -7.14 5.81 21.36
N ILE A 584 -6.70 6.34 22.49
CA ILE A 584 -5.82 5.67 23.43
C ILE A 584 -6.42 5.69 24.85
N THR A 585 -5.96 4.78 25.69
CA THR A 585 -6.21 4.86 27.13
C THR A 585 -5.27 5.90 27.74
N SER A 586 -5.80 6.90 28.45
CA SER A 586 -5.00 8.02 28.96
C SER A 586 -3.85 7.59 29.89
N SER A 587 -4.00 6.45 30.59
CA SER A 587 -2.94 5.89 31.43
C SER A 587 -1.70 5.41 30.69
N TRP A 588 -1.78 5.23 29.36
CA TRP A 588 -0.62 4.87 28.53
C TRP A 588 0.40 6.02 28.41
N LEU A 589 -0.07 7.27 28.57
CA LEU A 589 0.78 8.46 28.59
C LEU A 589 1.55 8.65 29.92
N GLY A 590 1.44 7.70 30.85
CA GLY A 590 2.07 7.78 32.17
C GLY A 590 1.43 8.84 33.05
N SER A 591 2.21 9.73 33.66
CA SER A 591 1.67 10.90 34.34
C SER A 591 1.54 12.03 33.34
N PHE A 592 0.32 12.33 32.90
CA PHE A 592 0.05 13.47 32.03
C PHE A 592 -0.42 14.68 32.86
N ALA A 593 -0.20 15.87 32.31
CA ALA A 593 -0.73 17.10 32.87
C ALA A 593 -2.25 17.17 32.63
N SER A 594 -2.95 17.99 33.38
CA SER A 594 -4.37 18.26 33.11
C SER A 594 -4.61 18.96 31.75
N THR A 595 -3.55 19.33 31.07
CA THR A 595 -3.53 19.92 29.73
C THR A 595 -2.41 19.27 28.93
N GLU A 596 -2.70 18.84 27.72
CA GLU A 596 -1.73 18.35 26.73
C GLU A 596 -1.70 19.27 25.50
N HIS A 597 -0.59 19.28 24.80
CA HIS A 597 -0.45 19.92 23.51
C HIS A 597 -0.33 18.85 22.42
N VAL A 598 -1.03 19.03 21.29
CA VAL A 598 -1.07 18.06 20.21
C VAL A 598 -0.82 18.75 18.88
N VAL A 599 0.02 18.12 18.05
CA VAL A 599 0.25 18.51 16.67
C VAL A 599 0.13 17.26 15.79
N PHE A 600 -0.65 17.35 14.73
CA PHE A 600 -0.73 16.28 13.74
C PHE A 600 0.33 16.49 12.66
N LEU A 601 0.93 15.40 12.19
CA LEU A 601 1.98 15.41 11.19
C LEU A 601 1.57 14.51 10.01
N GLY A 602 1.80 15.01 8.79
CA GLY A 602 1.69 14.22 7.58
C GLY A 602 3.04 14.19 6.87
N SER A 603 3.58 13.01 6.59
CA SER A 603 4.87 12.90 5.92
C SER A 603 4.91 11.72 4.94
N GLY A 604 5.93 11.72 4.06
CA GLY A 604 6.18 10.66 3.09
C GLY A 604 5.60 10.98 1.72
N PHE A 605 4.58 10.29 1.29
CA PHE A 605 4.12 10.20 -0.10
C PHE A 605 3.76 11.54 -0.77
N SER A 606 3.24 12.51 -0.02
CA SER A 606 2.76 13.78 -0.61
C SER A 606 3.86 14.56 -1.34
N PRO A 607 3.65 15.01 -2.59
CA PRO A 607 4.62 15.82 -3.32
C PRO A 607 4.71 17.26 -2.83
N THR A 608 3.77 17.69 -2.00
CA THR A 608 3.69 19.05 -1.45
C THR A 608 3.41 19.00 0.05
N ASN A 609 3.81 20.06 0.78
CA ASN A 609 3.60 20.16 2.23
C ASN A 609 4.09 18.91 2.99
N ASN A 610 5.35 18.50 2.73
CA ASN A 610 5.95 17.31 3.27
C ASN A 610 7.29 17.63 3.97
N PRO A 611 7.44 17.45 5.30
CA PRO A 611 6.37 17.14 6.24
C PRO A 611 5.38 18.30 6.43
N ALA A 612 4.12 17.96 6.67
CA ALA A 612 3.07 18.89 7.00
C ALA A 612 2.76 18.84 8.49
N TYR A 613 2.39 19.98 9.06
CA TYR A 613 2.02 20.08 10.46
C TYR A 613 0.67 20.80 10.59
N SER A 614 -0.16 20.37 11.54
CA SER A 614 -1.36 21.11 11.92
C SER A 614 -1.02 22.36 12.73
N THR A 615 -2.01 23.19 12.99
CA THR A 615 -1.96 24.16 14.10
C THR A 615 -1.89 23.40 15.43
N LEU A 616 -1.39 24.07 16.47
CA LEU A 616 -1.40 23.54 17.82
C LEU A 616 -2.85 23.30 18.29
N VAL A 617 -3.10 22.15 18.86
CA VAL A 617 -4.30 21.82 19.64
C VAL A 617 -3.93 21.75 21.11
N THR A 618 -4.69 22.44 21.95
CA THR A 618 -4.57 22.34 23.41
C THR A 618 -5.81 21.61 23.95
N ALA A 619 -5.62 20.44 24.54
CA ALA A 619 -6.67 19.69 25.19
C ALA A 619 -6.50 19.78 26.70
N THR A 620 -7.60 20.07 27.40
CA THR A 620 -7.65 20.08 28.87
C THR A 620 -8.56 18.95 29.31
N GLU A 621 -8.18 18.24 30.35
CA GLU A 621 -9.00 17.16 30.92
C GLU A 621 -10.42 17.65 31.19
N GLY A 622 -11.38 17.05 30.54
CA GLY A 622 -12.77 17.50 30.56
C GLY A 622 -13.77 16.37 30.31
N THR A 623 -15.03 16.71 30.28
CA THR A 623 -16.18 15.80 30.16
C THR A 623 -16.94 15.98 28.84
N SER A 624 -16.31 16.46 27.77
CA SER A 624 -17.00 16.65 26.47
C SER A 624 -17.39 15.31 25.84
N ALA A 625 -18.63 15.19 25.38
CA ALA A 625 -19.15 13.99 24.75
C ALA A 625 -18.72 13.85 23.28
N VAL A 626 -18.45 14.95 22.59
CA VAL A 626 -18.10 14.97 21.17
C VAL A 626 -16.68 15.47 20.98
N VAL A 627 -15.88 14.68 20.30
CA VAL A 627 -14.45 14.86 20.16
C VAL A 627 -14.08 15.63 18.90
N ALA A 628 -14.71 15.28 17.80
CA ALA A 628 -14.51 15.92 16.51
C ALA A 628 -15.75 15.72 15.64
N GLY A 629 -15.94 16.62 14.68
CA GLY A 629 -16.95 16.49 13.66
C GLY A 629 -16.42 16.92 12.30
N ALA A 630 -16.87 16.26 11.26
CA ALA A 630 -16.61 16.62 9.87
C ALA A 630 -17.94 16.62 9.10
N SER A 631 -18.02 17.47 8.07
CA SER A 631 -19.20 17.55 7.22
C SER A 631 -18.83 17.93 5.81
N SER A 632 -19.58 17.41 4.82
CA SER A 632 -19.55 17.84 3.45
C SER A 632 -20.96 18.11 2.95
N TYR A 633 -21.12 19.03 2.03
CA TYR A 633 -22.40 19.44 1.47
C TYR A 633 -22.28 19.71 -0.02
N THR A 634 -23.13 19.05 -0.80
CA THR A 634 -23.24 19.20 -2.25
C THR A 634 -24.69 19.45 -2.63
N ALA A 635 -24.98 19.79 -3.88
CA ALA A 635 -26.33 19.96 -4.40
C ALA A 635 -27.21 18.70 -4.27
N SER A 636 -26.62 17.52 -4.08
CA SER A 636 -27.35 16.23 -4.02
C SER A 636 -27.31 15.54 -2.68
N ALA A 637 -26.27 15.72 -1.89
CA ALA A 637 -26.07 15.02 -0.62
C ALA A 637 -25.35 15.88 0.42
N ALA A 638 -25.61 15.59 1.68
CA ALA A 638 -24.81 16.11 2.80
C ALA A 638 -24.42 14.94 3.71
N ASP A 639 -23.12 14.86 3.98
CA ASP A 639 -22.52 13.82 4.81
C ASP A 639 -21.98 14.44 6.09
N PHE A 640 -22.22 13.78 7.20
CA PHE A 640 -21.83 14.21 8.55
C PHE A 640 -21.11 13.08 9.24
N SER A 641 -20.08 13.39 10.01
CA SER A 641 -19.37 12.41 10.81
C SER A 641 -18.89 13.04 12.11
N ALA A 642 -19.02 12.32 13.20
CA ALA A 642 -18.51 12.77 14.49
C ALA A 642 -17.88 11.62 15.27
N VAL A 643 -16.82 11.94 16.02
CA VAL A 643 -16.19 11.03 16.97
C VAL A 643 -16.66 11.35 18.36
N PHE A 644 -17.15 10.34 19.07
CA PHE A 644 -17.71 10.48 20.41
C PHE A 644 -16.76 9.90 21.45
N SER A 645 -16.64 10.57 22.59
CA SER A 645 -15.79 10.15 23.71
C SER A 645 -16.30 8.93 24.47
N GLY A 646 -17.49 8.43 24.13
CA GLY A 646 -18.13 7.29 24.77
C GLY A 646 -19.32 6.77 23.97
N THR A 647 -19.99 5.74 24.50
CA THR A 647 -21.23 5.23 23.93
C THR A 647 -22.41 5.98 24.52
N TYR A 648 -23.25 6.55 23.70
CA TYR A 648 -24.44 7.29 24.03
C TYR A 648 -25.70 6.54 23.64
N GLY A 649 -26.83 6.88 24.26
CA GLY A 649 -28.15 6.34 23.88
C GLY A 649 -28.63 6.92 22.56
N ASP A 650 -28.35 8.22 22.35
CA ASP A 650 -28.72 8.95 21.16
C ASP A 650 -27.51 9.74 20.64
N TYR A 651 -27.29 9.70 19.32
CA TYR A 651 -26.32 10.49 18.59
C TYR A 651 -27.05 11.50 17.73
N LEU A 652 -26.77 12.77 17.92
CA LEU A 652 -27.54 13.87 17.37
C LEU A 652 -26.71 14.76 16.46
N VAL A 653 -27.31 15.23 15.37
CA VAL A 653 -26.80 16.31 14.51
C VAL A 653 -27.85 17.40 14.39
N CYS A 654 -27.57 18.55 14.94
CA CYS A 654 -28.41 19.74 14.80
C CYS A 654 -27.93 20.55 13.61
N LEU A 655 -28.80 20.85 12.66
CA LEU A 655 -28.53 21.53 11.39
C LEU A 655 -29.26 22.86 11.32
N ASP A 656 -28.53 23.95 11.22
CA ASP A 656 -28.99 25.27 10.83
C ASP A 656 -28.76 25.39 9.31
N THR A 657 -29.82 25.16 8.55
CA THR A 657 -29.77 25.02 7.08
C THR A 657 -30.08 26.27 6.33
N ASP A 658 -30.53 27.32 7.00
CA ASP A 658 -30.79 28.65 6.43
C ASP A 658 -29.76 29.72 6.84
N ASP A 659 -28.71 29.29 7.57
CA ASP A 659 -27.64 30.14 8.11
C ASP A 659 -28.16 31.32 8.97
N ASN A 660 -29.27 31.09 9.68
CA ASN A 660 -29.94 32.13 10.47
C ASN A 660 -30.19 31.67 11.92
N THR A 661 -29.32 32.07 12.82
CA THR A 661 -29.37 31.71 14.24
C THR A 661 -30.65 32.19 14.96
N ALA A 662 -31.51 32.95 14.32
CA ALA A 662 -32.79 33.40 14.89
C ALA A 662 -33.99 32.51 14.55
N THR A 663 -33.82 31.56 13.60
CA THR A 663 -34.80 30.54 13.22
C THR A 663 -34.49 29.21 13.86
N GLY A 664 -35.35 28.23 13.77
CA GLY A 664 -35.13 26.90 14.31
C GLY A 664 -35.11 26.82 15.83
N TYR A 665 -34.71 25.65 16.36
CA TYR A 665 -34.47 25.43 17.79
C TYR A 665 -33.17 26.11 18.21
N GLN A 666 -33.25 26.91 19.30
CA GLN A 666 -32.11 27.70 19.76
C GLN A 666 -31.20 26.86 20.65
N GLU A 667 -30.06 26.40 20.14
CA GLU A 667 -29.08 25.62 20.85
C GLU A 667 -27.77 26.41 21.01
N ALA A 668 -27.07 26.19 22.12
CA ALA A 668 -25.76 26.76 22.38
C ALA A 668 -24.71 25.65 22.40
N GLY A 669 -24.08 25.41 21.27
CA GLY A 669 -22.95 24.45 21.16
C GLY A 669 -21.63 25.19 21.34
N GLY A 670 -20.72 24.69 22.19
CA GLY A 670 -19.36 25.19 22.34
C GLY A 670 -19.21 26.70 22.52
N GLY A 671 -20.24 27.39 23.09
CA GLY A 671 -20.27 28.83 23.30
C GLY A 671 -20.84 29.67 22.15
N THR A 672 -21.32 29.06 21.07
CA THR A 672 -21.96 29.75 19.95
C THR A 672 -23.41 29.29 19.81
N THR A 673 -24.36 30.22 19.71
CA THR A 673 -25.79 29.89 19.48
C THR A 673 -26.00 29.52 18.02
N ILE A 674 -26.72 28.42 17.77
CA ILE A 674 -27.13 27.95 16.45
C ILE A 674 -28.66 27.79 16.45
N GLY A 675 -29.30 28.06 15.31
CA GLY A 675 -30.72 27.87 15.09
C GLY A 675 -31.01 26.59 14.34
N CYS A 676 -31.29 25.49 15.05
CA CYS A 676 -31.47 24.18 14.41
C CYS A 676 -32.81 24.09 13.67
N ASP A 677 -32.81 24.08 12.37
CA ASP A 677 -33.99 23.83 11.53
C ASP A 677 -34.33 22.36 11.41
N TYR A 678 -33.29 21.53 11.41
CA TYR A 678 -33.41 20.07 11.32
C TYR A 678 -32.52 19.40 12.38
N LEU A 679 -33.00 18.25 12.85
CA LEU A 679 -32.29 17.38 13.77
C LEU A 679 -32.18 15.98 13.16
N ILE A 680 -31.01 15.43 13.11
CA ILE A 680 -30.80 13.98 12.95
C ILE A 680 -30.66 13.40 14.34
N ASP A 681 -31.48 12.43 14.67
CA ASP A 681 -31.43 11.67 15.91
C ASP A 681 -31.33 10.19 15.54
N ASN A 682 -30.14 9.66 15.72
CA ASN A 682 -29.73 8.35 15.21
C ASN A 682 -30.05 8.22 13.70
N ASP A 683 -31.00 7.40 13.30
CA ASP A 683 -31.40 7.13 11.91
C ASP A 683 -32.64 7.92 11.45
N THR A 684 -33.08 8.91 12.23
CA THR A 684 -34.33 9.66 11.95
C THR A 684 -34.05 11.14 11.74
N LEU A 685 -34.56 11.69 10.64
CA LEU A 685 -34.52 13.14 10.36
C LEU A 685 -35.80 13.82 10.85
N TYR A 686 -35.65 14.89 11.59
CA TYR A 686 -36.74 15.71 12.12
C TYR A 686 -36.65 17.14 11.59
N LYS A 687 -37.80 17.78 11.43
CA LYS A 687 -37.90 19.21 11.16
C LYS A 687 -38.43 19.94 12.40
N TYR A 688 -37.86 21.09 12.71
CA TYR A 688 -38.30 21.88 13.85
C TYR A 688 -39.74 22.40 13.63
N ALA A 689 -40.57 22.28 14.67
CA ALA A 689 -41.96 22.64 14.67
C ALA A 689 -42.36 23.54 15.88
N GLY A 690 -41.39 23.87 16.73
CA GLY A 690 -41.58 24.69 17.93
C GLY A 690 -41.31 26.18 17.74
N SER A 691 -40.98 26.86 18.79
CA SER A 691 -40.55 28.25 18.79
C SER A 691 -39.43 28.46 19.83
N GLY A 692 -38.32 29.08 19.44
CA GLY A 692 -37.19 29.39 20.30
C GLY A 692 -36.56 28.14 20.90
N THR A 693 -36.68 27.93 22.21
CA THR A 693 -36.10 26.79 22.95
C THR A 693 -37.07 25.65 23.22
N ASP A 694 -38.29 25.68 22.61
CA ASP A 694 -39.24 24.59 22.77
C ASP A 694 -38.76 23.35 22.00
N TRP A 695 -38.51 22.25 22.69
CA TRP A 695 -38.07 20.98 22.06
C TRP A 695 -39.22 20.28 21.36
N THR A 696 -39.62 20.81 20.22
CA THR A 696 -40.77 20.30 19.46
C THR A 696 -40.36 20.01 18.04
N TRP A 697 -40.32 18.73 17.67
CA TRP A 697 -39.82 18.21 16.40
C TRP A 697 -40.89 17.37 15.70
N THR A 698 -40.89 17.42 14.36
CA THR A 698 -41.77 16.58 13.55
C THR A 698 -40.87 15.66 12.69
N ALA A 699 -41.01 14.34 12.88
CA ALA A 699 -40.29 13.35 12.09
C ALA A 699 -40.70 13.42 10.61
N LEU A 700 -39.73 13.42 9.71
CA LEU A 700 -39.95 13.35 8.29
C LEU A 700 -40.06 11.87 7.89
N THR A 701 -41.28 11.46 7.52
CA THR A 701 -41.54 10.05 7.20
C THR A 701 -41.06 9.71 5.79
N GLY A 702 -40.22 8.74 5.67
CA GLY A 702 -39.63 8.28 4.39
C GLY A 702 -38.23 8.83 4.10
N ASP A 703 -37.73 9.76 4.88
CA ASP A 703 -36.41 10.38 4.78
C ASP A 703 -35.56 9.90 5.95
N SER A 704 -34.89 8.77 5.81
CA SER A 704 -34.04 8.18 6.85
C SER A 704 -32.57 8.41 6.53
N PRO A 705 -31.82 9.15 7.39
CA PRO A 705 -30.38 9.23 7.29
C PRO A 705 -29.74 7.83 7.31
N ASN A 706 -28.71 7.64 6.49
CA ASN A 706 -27.90 6.43 6.57
C ASN A 706 -26.90 6.56 7.72
N GLU A 707 -27.31 6.10 8.89
CA GLU A 707 -26.40 6.06 10.04
C GLU A 707 -25.47 4.86 9.95
N THR A 708 -24.19 5.09 10.21
CA THR A 708 -23.17 4.04 10.38
C THR A 708 -22.36 4.31 11.62
N VAL A 709 -22.19 3.28 12.47
CA VAL A 709 -21.38 3.35 13.69
C VAL A 709 -20.17 2.44 13.53
N SER A 710 -18.97 3.02 13.61
CA SER A 710 -17.69 2.31 13.54
C SER A 710 -16.81 2.75 14.71
N GLY A 711 -16.70 1.90 15.73
CA GLY A 711 -15.99 2.26 16.96
C GLY A 711 -16.65 3.46 17.66
N SER A 712 -15.89 4.52 17.86
CA SER A 712 -16.35 5.79 18.43
C SER A 712 -16.87 6.79 17.37
N THR A 713 -16.78 6.46 16.09
CA THR A 713 -17.22 7.32 14.99
C THR A 713 -18.64 6.96 14.58
N VAL A 714 -19.50 7.98 14.49
CA VAL A 714 -20.84 7.87 13.92
C VAL A 714 -20.92 8.78 12.70
N SER A 715 -21.43 8.25 11.60
CA SER A 715 -21.57 8.99 10.35
C SER A 715 -22.99 8.88 9.83
N TRP A 716 -23.48 9.97 9.24
CA TRP A 716 -24.80 10.08 8.63
C TRP A 716 -24.68 10.65 7.21
N SER A 717 -25.58 10.21 6.34
CA SER A 717 -25.74 10.77 5.00
C SER A 717 -27.20 11.07 4.72
N ILE A 718 -27.50 12.28 4.24
CA ILE A 718 -28.85 12.69 3.84
C ILE A 718 -28.84 13.21 2.40
N GLN A 719 -29.99 13.13 1.72
CA GLN A 719 -30.19 13.82 0.46
C GLN A 719 -30.58 15.28 0.71
N THR A 720 -29.91 16.22 0.05
CA THR A 720 -30.19 17.65 0.21
C THR A 720 -31.61 18.03 -0.24
N SER A 721 -32.22 17.21 -1.11
CA SER A 721 -33.63 17.35 -1.50
C SER A 721 -34.64 17.17 -0.36
N TRP A 722 -34.22 16.59 0.77
CA TRP A 722 -35.03 16.46 1.98
C TRP A 722 -35.12 17.78 2.77
N ILE A 723 -34.18 18.67 2.56
CA ILE A 723 -34.11 19.96 3.21
C ILE A 723 -34.86 21.02 2.38
N THR A 724 -35.74 21.78 3.01
CA THR A 724 -36.53 22.80 2.31
C THR A 724 -35.75 24.10 2.15
N SER A 725 -35.41 24.46 0.91
CA SER A 725 -34.73 25.72 0.57
C SER A 725 -33.41 25.93 1.33
N PRO A 726 -32.44 25.02 1.23
CA PRO A 726 -31.21 25.13 1.95
C PRO A 726 -30.38 26.35 1.50
N ALA A 727 -29.69 26.98 2.42
CA ALA A 727 -28.65 27.97 2.10
C ALA A 727 -27.40 27.27 1.52
N SER A 728 -26.53 28.03 0.87
CA SER A 728 -25.25 27.52 0.39
C SER A 728 -24.23 27.25 1.52
N THR A 729 -24.53 27.68 2.71
CA THR A 729 -23.71 27.47 3.93
C THR A 729 -24.61 27.03 5.06
N TRP A 730 -24.24 25.95 5.74
CA TRP A 730 -24.92 25.46 6.92
C TRP A 730 -24.04 25.58 8.15
N ARG A 731 -24.66 25.71 9.30
CA ARG A 731 -24.02 25.50 10.59
C ARG A 731 -24.53 24.23 11.20
N LEU A 732 -23.71 23.56 11.97
CA LEU A 732 -24.10 22.32 12.64
C LEU A 732 -23.39 22.12 13.97
N VAL A 733 -24.04 21.34 14.83
CA VAL A 733 -23.54 20.93 16.14
C VAL A 733 -23.85 19.46 16.30
N TYR A 734 -22.87 18.68 16.73
CA TYR A 734 -23.05 17.30 17.12
C TYR A 734 -23.31 17.19 18.62
N ALA A 735 -24.12 16.21 19.03
CA ALA A 735 -24.33 15.92 20.45
C ALA A 735 -24.45 14.43 20.71
N GLY A 736 -23.94 13.98 21.87
CA GLY A 736 -24.23 12.67 22.43
C GLY A 736 -25.16 12.83 23.61
N SER A 737 -26.25 12.05 23.72
CA SER A 737 -27.21 12.08 24.77
C SER A 737 -27.27 10.76 25.54
N THR A 738 -27.31 10.85 26.88
CA THR A 738 -27.60 9.73 27.78
C THR A 738 -28.62 10.17 28.80
N SER A 739 -29.74 9.49 28.88
CA SER A 739 -30.80 9.76 29.83
C SER A 739 -31.33 11.21 29.83
N GLY A 740 -31.39 11.85 28.65
CA GLY A 740 -31.94 13.20 28.47
C GLY A 740 -30.98 14.36 28.76
N THR A 741 -29.70 14.06 29.01
CA THR A 741 -28.66 15.10 29.12
C THR A 741 -27.76 15.00 27.87
N ALA A 742 -27.74 16.05 27.05
CA ALA A 742 -26.90 16.12 25.87
C ALA A 742 -25.62 16.92 26.15
N SER A 743 -24.53 16.51 25.52
CA SER A 743 -23.26 17.23 25.52
C SER A 743 -22.86 17.54 24.07
N PHE A 744 -22.61 18.80 23.77
CA PHE A 744 -22.52 19.34 22.43
C PHE A 744 -21.07 19.60 21.99
N SER A 745 -20.80 19.48 20.67
CA SER A 745 -19.57 19.92 20.03
C SER A 745 -19.51 21.47 19.95
N ASN A 746 -18.37 21.96 19.50
CA ASN A 746 -18.31 23.33 18.94
C ASN A 746 -19.14 23.39 17.65
N THR A 747 -19.57 24.60 17.30
CA THR A 747 -20.27 24.86 16.03
C THR A 747 -19.33 24.68 14.85
N LEU A 748 -19.76 23.92 13.86
CA LEU A 748 -19.08 23.74 12.59
C LEU A 748 -19.83 24.46 11.49
N THR A 749 -19.11 24.83 10.41
CA THR A 749 -19.69 25.45 9.23
C THR A 749 -19.31 24.63 8.01
N VAL A 750 -20.28 24.32 7.15
CA VAL A 750 -20.06 23.64 5.88
C VAL A 750 -20.67 24.46 4.76
N THR A 751 -19.95 24.58 3.64
CA THR A 751 -20.40 25.32 2.46
C THR A 751 -20.59 24.33 1.30
N GLU A 752 -21.62 24.57 0.47
CA GLU A 752 -21.88 23.77 -0.73
C GLU A 752 -20.65 23.78 -1.65
N SER A 753 -20.19 22.59 -2.04
CA SER A 753 -19.00 22.37 -2.86
C SER A 753 -19.33 22.02 -4.32
#